data_9483512eb17fefda71b325abc4210139
#
_entry.id   9483512eb17fefda71b325abc4210139
#
_cell.length_a   1.000
_cell.length_b   1.000
_cell.length_c   1.000
_cell.angle_alpha   90.00
_cell.angle_beta   90.00
_cell.angle_gamma   90.00
#
_symmetry.space_group_name_H-M   'P 1'
#
loop_
_entity.id
_entity.type
_entity.pdbx_description
1 polymer ?
#
loop_
_entity_poly.entity_id
_entity_poly.type
_entity_poly.pdbx_seq_one_letter_code
_entity_poly.pdbx_strand_id
1 'polypeptide(L)'
;MFQYQESVSKGAPQLCTPEIWDQLIDSPEVKNICDRIAALNPSDEHYNDRKQALKKRLPIIIPHAASFRNGRRVSADGIPSGLAMLDVDHVENPQEWFDGIDKQLLSDNKVYLVAITASGKGLRIIGERLEREPIEAAQLRFAQALGIAEYDAVTKDLARASYVVPRSYILWIYEAGLFADEDRSDLRDLLALPPHVESETGNPSPITDLCYRGIPYEDIVQQLLLATGNCGGAEVGERNTVYFSLANYMRYICDFDAGLLLRVLPDFGLSEQERRQVIASAIGRPRKSQIPMVLEGAIAVCERDLEYSQSPEEVERKAQNRSTALPLPQLPRLLSVLCGRLPEDYRPAMVIASLPVLGTLATGIRFEYLDRQEQSLSFFSCITAPAASGKSFIRKPIDLLLTPINEQDAIEREKEQAYKERLRATKNSKNQPEDPHACPRNNGISISIAKLLQLLTYAEGKHLIGIGEEMDTLVKSERAGVWSQKSDIYRLAFDNAEYGQAYMSDASFNAHIKVYYNLLLTGTPNSLRRFFKDLENGLATRVCFAQLPDTSFTEIPVFAPYSDEEKEEVIRWARRLYVEKGTVVCPEVGTVIGNWLEKKRQQAIDADSRAMDVLRRRSAVIGFRAGMLCYLLEDHQYTDTVGQFAEWVAEYVFRNQMELWGEQMEQELNGAYDAITERGAASSLLALLPKEFTNADLIKLRARKGQSVKSPAICMLLNRWKNNYRIVKINETTWRKTNY
;
A
#
# COMPACT_ATOMS: atom_id res chain seq x y z
N MET A 1 27.83 -19.00 -4.93
CA MET A 1 28.29 -19.06 -3.49
C MET A 1 27.37 -18.26 -2.59
N PHE A 2 27.33 -18.50 -1.28
CA PHE A 2 26.45 -17.87 -0.30
C PHE A 2 27.24 -17.32 0.89
N GLN A 3 26.57 -16.64 1.84
CA GLN A 3 27.23 -16.01 2.98
C GLN A 3 27.17 -16.89 4.24
N TYR A 4 28.17 -16.72 5.14
CA TYR A 4 28.14 -17.26 6.50
C TYR A 4 28.46 -16.14 7.51
N GLN A 5 28.19 -16.41 8.79
CA GLN A 5 28.52 -15.51 9.90
C GLN A 5 28.86 -16.34 11.15
N GLU A 6 29.76 -15.87 11.99
CA GLU A 6 30.24 -16.59 13.17
C GLU A 6 29.13 -16.99 14.17
N SER A 7 28.12 -16.14 14.30
CA SER A 7 26.88 -16.46 15.01
C SER A 7 25.77 -15.45 14.62
N VAL A 8 24.55 -15.66 15.08
CA VAL A 8 23.40 -14.76 14.82
C VAL A 8 23.70 -13.30 15.22
N SER A 9 24.55 -13.09 16.25
CA SER A 9 24.83 -11.78 16.84
C SER A 9 26.28 -11.31 16.74
N LYS A 10 27.19 -12.15 16.23
CA LYS A 10 28.63 -11.82 16.13
C LYS A 10 29.14 -11.96 14.70
N GLY A 11 30.05 -11.08 14.33
CA GLY A 11 30.71 -11.05 13.03
C GLY A 11 29.86 -10.36 11.95
N ALA A 12 30.50 -9.91 10.89
CA ALA A 12 29.83 -9.49 9.66
C ALA A 12 29.64 -10.70 8.74
N PRO A 13 28.60 -10.72 7.89
CA PRO A 13 28.48 -11.73 6.84
C PRO A 13 29.70 -11.77 5.94
N GLN A 14 30.20 -12.96 5.66
CA GLN A 14 31.37 -13.24 4.84
C GLN A 14 31.05 -14.32 3.82
N LEU A 15 31.78 -14.38 2.73
CA LEU A 15 31.59 -15.40 1.70
C LEU A 15 31.93 -16.77 2.26
N CYS A 16 31.04 -17.75 2.11
CA CYS A 16 31.27 -19.13 2.47
C CYS A 16 31.90 -19.87 1.28
N THR A 17 33.21 -20.07 1.34
CA THR A 17 33.92 -20.94 0.39
C THR A 17 33.83 -22.42 0.78
N PRO A 18 34.13 -23.38 -0.14
CA PRO A 18 34.18 -24.80 0.21
C PRO A 18 35.09 -25.09 1.42
N GLU A 19 36.26 -24.44 1.50
CA GLU A 19 37.22 -24.65 2.59
C GLU A 19 36.66 -24.15 3.93
N ILE A 20 35.96 -22.99 3.92
CA ILE A 20 35.30 -22.45 5.10
C ILE A 20 34.14 -23.35 5.53
N TRP A 21 33.37 -23.84 4.57
CA TRP A 21 32.29 -24.78 4.82
C TRP A 21 32.78 -26.05 5.51
N ASP A 22 33.85 -26.69 5.00
CA ASP A 22 34.46 -27.87 5.62
C ASP A 22 34.94 -27.58 7.03
N GLN A 23 35.60 -26.46 7.25
CA GLN A 23 36.03 -26.04 8.61
C GLN A 23 34.84 -25.89 9.57
N LEU A 24 33.69 -25.35 9.08
CA LEU A 24 32.50 -25.13 9.90
C LEU A 24 31.82 -26.45 10.27
N ILE A 25 31.60 -27.36 9.32
CA ILE A 25 30.87 -28.61 9.53
C ILE A 25 31.73 -29.68 10.26
N ASP A 26 33.06 -29.60 10.17
CA ASP A 26 34.00 -30.46 10.88
C ASP A 26 34.39 -29.88 12.23
N SER A 27 33.90 -28.72 12.64
CA SER A 27 34.21 -28.09 13.91
C SER A 27 33.74 -28.92 15.08
N PRO A 28 34.68 -29.31 16.02
CA PRO A 28 34.33 -30.03 17.25
C PRO A 28 33.33 -29.23 18.11
N GLU A 29 33.38 -27.89 18.07
CA GLU A 29 32.47 -27.03 18.84
C GLU A 29 31.06 -27.12 18.30
N VAL A 30 30.86 -27.06 16.95
CA VAL A 30 29.56 -27.22 16.31
C VAL A 30 28.96 -28.58 16.68
N LYS A 31 29.74 -29.64 16.59
CA LYS A 31 29.30 -30.99 17.00
C LYS A 31 28.88 -31.02 18.44
N ASN A 32 29.71 -30.53 19.36
CA ASN A 32 29.42 -30.53 20.81
C ASN A 32 28.12 -29.77 21.13
N ILE A 33 27.90 -28.62 20.47
CA ILE A 33 26.67 -27.83 20.67
C ILE A 33 25.45 -28.60 20.18
N CYS A 34 25.50 -29.21 19.01
CA CYS A 34 24.40 -30.03 18.48
C CYS A 34 24.10 -31.25 19.35
N ASP A 35 25.12 -31.94 19.79
CA ASP A 35 24.98 -33.08 20.72
C ASP A 35 24.33 -32.67 22.06
N ARG A 36 24.69 -31.50 22.57
CA ARG A 36 24.06 -30.93 23.78
C ARG A 36 22.61 -30.54 23.55
N ILE A 37 22.28 -30.02 22.36
CA ILE A 37 20.88 -29.70 22.01
C ILE A 37 20.06 -30.99 21.94
N ALA A 38 20.59 -32.03 21.32
CA ALA A 38 19.94 -33.33 21.19
C ALA A 38 19.70 -34.00 22.55
N ALA A 39 20.60 -33.78 23.53
CA ALA A 39 20.51 -34.31 24.88
C ALA A 39 19.55 -33.55 25.83
N LEU A 40 18.95 -32.41 25.39
CA LEU A 40 18.00 -31.68 26.20
C LEU A 40 16.68 -32.44 26.34
N ASN A 41 16.15 -32.51 27.58
CA ASN A 41 14.85 -33.10 27.83
C ASN A 41 13.72 -32.17 27.42
N PRO A 42 12.84 -32.54 26.45
CA PRO A 42 11.71 -31.70 26.02
C PRO A 42 10.69 -31.37 27.14
N SER A 43 10.66 -32.16 28.22
CA SER A 43 9.74 -31.93 29.35
C SER A 43 10.31 -30.97 30.41
N ASP A 44 11.53 -30.42 30.23
CA ASP A 44 12.11 -29.42 31.14
C ASP A 44 11.41 -28.05 30.95
N GLU A 45 11.01 -27.40 32.04
CA GLU A 45 10.38 -26.07 32.03
C GLU A 45 11.22 -25.01 31.27
N HIS A 46 12.57 -25.17 31.31
CA HIS A 46 13.51 -24.28 30.65
C HIS A 46 14.06 -24.84 29.31
N TYR A 47 13.43 -25.85 28.73
CA TYR A 47 13.90 -26.50 27.50
C TYR A 47 14.12 -25.53 26.35
N ASN A 48 13.13 -24.67 26.06
CA ASN A 48 13.21 -23.74 24.96
C ASN A 48 14.30 -22.68 25.15
N ASP A 49 14.46 -22.16 26.37
CA ASP A 49 15.48 -21.16 26.68
C ASP A 49 16.90 -21.73 26.54
N ARG A 50 17.12 -22.92 27.07
CA ARG A 50 18.40 -23.63 26.96
C ARG A 50 18.73 -23.99 25.52
N LYS A 51 17.75 -24.48 24.77
CA LYS A 51 17.87 -24.78 23.33
C LYS A 51 18.25 -23.54 22.54
N GLN A 52 17.56 -22.42 22.76
CA GLN A 52 17.84 -21.14 22.07
C GLN A 52 19.22 -20.57 22.47
N ALA A 53 19.59 -20.64 23.73
CA ALA A 53 20.92 -20.21 24.20
C ALA A 53 22.05 -20.98 23.51
N LEU A 54 21.90 -22.29 23.33
CA LEU A 54 22.86 -23.12 22.60
C LEU A 54 22.87 -22.80 21.11
N LYS A 55 21.71 -22.70 20.46
CA LYS A 55 21.60 -22.36 19.03
C LYS A 55 22.27 -21.02 18.69
N LYS A 56 22.14 -20.00 19.55
CA LYS A 56 22.76 -18.68 19.35
C LYS A 56 24.30 -18.71 19.30
N ARG A 57 24.93 -19.78 19.75
CA ARG A 57 26.39 -19.96 19.72
C ARG A 57 26.88 -20.64 18.43
N LEU A 58 25.98 -21.25 17.65
CA LEU A 58 26.31 -21.87 16.37
C LEU A 58 26.62 -20.82 15.32
N PRO A 59 27.57 -21.07 14.42
CA PRO A 59 27.71 -20.34 13.18
C PRO A 59 26.43 -20.45 12.35
N ILE A 60 26.21 -19.48 11.50
CA ILE A 60 25.04 -19.47 10.61
C ILE A 60 25.47 -19.33 9.16
N ILE A 61 24.71 -19.93 8.27
CA ILE A 61 24.76 -19.70 6.83
C ILE A 61 23.54 -18.88 6.39
N ILE A 62 23.69 -18.18 5.29
CA ILE A 62 22.65 -17.32 4.72
C ILE A 62 22.52 -17.73 3.24
N PRO A 63 21.82 -18.85 2.96
CA PRO A 63 21.82 -19.46 1.62
C PRO A 63 21.25 -18.56 0.52
N HIS A 64 20.29 -17.71 0.84
CA HIS A 64 19.62 -16.85 -0.13
C HIS A 64 20.47 -15.66 -0.62
N ALA A 65 21.57 -15.33 0.07
CA ALA A 65 22.36 -14.14 -0.24
C ALA A 65 23.81 -14.49 -0.63
N ALA A 66 24.25 -13.99 -1.78
CA ALA A 66 25.65 -14.00 -2.22
C ALA A 66 26.48 -12.94 -1.51
N SER A 67 25.89 -11.77 -1.19
CA SER A 67 26.53 -10.71 -0.42
C SER A 67 25.51 -9.74 0.18
N PHE A 68 25.99 -8.79 1.01
CA PHE A 68 25.19 -7.70 1.56
C PHE A 68 25.91 -6.37 1.30
N ARG A 69 25.22 -5.42 0.62
CA ARG A 69 25.81 -4.15 0.14
C ARG A 69 26.49 -3.32 1.22
N ASN A 70 25.94 -3.31 2.42
CA ASN A 70 26.45 -2.53 3.55
C ASN A 70 27.22 -3.40 4.56
N GLY A 71 27.59 -4.63 4.21
CA GLY A 71 28.30 -5.55 5.08
C GLY A 71 27.48 -5.98 6.33
N ARG A 72 26.17 -5.73 6.33
CA ARG A 72 25.24 -6.09 7.40
C ARG A 72 24.15 -6.99 6.88
N ARG A 73 23.78 -7.99 7.64
CA ARG A 73 22.71 -8.93 7.32
C ARG A 73 21.33 -8.28 7.44
N VAL A 74 20.94 -7.57 6.39
CA VAL A 74 19.63 -6.92 6.25
C VAL A 74 19.04 -7.32 4.90
N SER A 75 17.79 -7.76 4.86
CA SER A 75 17.15 -8.28 3.64
C SER A 75 17.18 -7.30 2.46
N ALA A 76 16.93 -6.02 2.74
CA ALA A 76 16.97 -4.95 1.72
C ALA A 76 18.36 -4.73 1.10
N ASP A 77 19.43 -5.17 1.78
CA ASP A 77 20.82 -5.04 1.33
C ASP A 77 21.35 -6.33 0.69
N GLY A 78 20.58 -7.42 0.74
CA GLY A 78 20.97 -8.72 0.22
C GLY A 78 21.05 -8.75 -1.31
N ILE A 79 22.12 -9.36 -1.83
CA ILE A 79 22.27 -9.74 -3.24
C ILE A 79 21.96 -11.23 -3.32
N PRO A 80 21.00 -11.67 -4.14
CA PRO A 80 20.61 -13.08 -4.24
C PRO A 80 21.78 -13.98 -4.65
N SER A 81 21.84 -15.18 -4.05
CA SER A 81 22.87 -16.20 -4.34
C SER A 81 22.52 -17.16 -5.48
N GLY A 82 21.27 -17.14 -5.97
CA GLY A 82 20.77 -18.18 -6.85
C GLY A 82 20.37 -19.48 -6.13
N LEU A 83 20.42 -19.51 -4.79
CA LEU A 83 19.95 -20.63 -3.98
C LEU A 83 18.64 -20.29 -3.27
N ALA A 84 17.82 -21.31 -3.03
CA ALA A 84 16.66 -21.24 -2.15
C ALA A 84 16.77 -22.33 -1.05
N MET A 85 16.28 -21.98 0.14
CA MET A 85 16.30 -22.87 1.31
C MET A 85 14.86 -23.15 1.75
N LEU A 86 14.58 -24.40 2.05
CA LEU A 86 13.33 -24.90 2.62
C LEU A 86 13.63 -25.54 3.97
N ASP A 87 12.95 -25.12 5.02
CA ASP A 87 13.01 -25.75 6.34
C ASP A 87 11.72 -26.55 6.60
N VAL A 88 11.87 -27.80 7.02
CA VAL A 88 10.78 -28.71 7.38
C VAL A 88 10.91 -29.03 8.85
N ASP A 89 9.95 -28.59 9.64
CA ASP A 89 9.93 -28.83 11.09
C ASP A 89 9.14 -30.12 11.44
N HIS A 90 9.35 -30.62 12.63
CA HIS A 90 8.62 -31.77 13.21
C HIS A 90 8.73 -33.10 12.42
N VAL A 91 9.89 -33.34 11.81
CA VAL A 91 10.19 -34.64 11.20
C VAL A 91 10.67 -35.60 12.30
N GLU A 92 9.91 -36.68 12.59
CA GLU A 92 10.21 -37.60 13.69
C GLU A 92 11.53 -38.35 13.48
N ASN A 93 11.79 -38.82 12.24
CA ASN A 93 13.02 -39.49 11.87
C ASN A 93 13.57 -38.96 10.54
N PRO A 94 14.38 -37.87 10.56
CA PRO A 94 14.93 -37.27 9.35
C PRO A 94 15.76 -38.22 8.48
N GLN A 95 16.48 -39.16 9.09
CA GLN A 95 17.29 -40.15 8.38
C GLN A 95 16.40 -41.13 7.61
N GLU A 96 15.39 -41.69 8.23
CA GLU A 96 14.46 -42.64 7.63
C GLU A 96 13.67 -41.98 6.49
N TRP A 97 13.24 -40.74 6.69
CA TRP A 97 12.62 -39.95 5.64
C TRP A 97 13.53 -39.81 4.42
N PHE A 98 14.80 -39.49 4.63
CA PHE A 98 15.79 -39.36 3.58
C PHE A 98 16.08 -40.69 2.88
N ASP A 99 16.13 -41.77 3.63
CA ASP A 99 16.39 -43.13 3.09
C ASP A 99 15.22 -43.58 2.17
N GLY A 100 14.01 -43.11 2.44
CA GLY A 100 12.81 -43.40 1.65
C GLY A 100 12.68 -42.58 0.35
N ILE A 101 13.50 -41.55 0.14
CA ILE A 101 13.43 -40.69 -1.06
C ILE A 101 14.29 -41.30 -2.20
N ASP A 102 13.73 -41.25 -3.41
CA ASP A 102 14.50 -41.49 -4.61
C ASP A 102 15.55 -40.36 -4.81
N LYS A 103 16.82 -40.74 -4.78
CA LYS A 103 17.93 -39.77 -4.90
C LYS A 103 17.99 -39.10 -6.27
N GLN A 104 17.38 -39.71 -7.30
CA GLN A 104 17.25 -39.08 -8.62
C GLN A 104 16.39 -37.81 -8.58
N LEU A 105 15.34 -37.79 -7.73
CA LEU A 105 14.51 -36.61 -7.55
C LEU A 105 15.30 -35.40 -7.01
N LEU A 106 16.32 -35.64 -6.17
CA LEU A 106 17.19 -34.56 -5.68
C LEU A 106 17.98 -33.94 -6.84
N SER A 107 18.55 -34.75 -7.71
CA SER A 107 19.32 -34.31 -8.86
C SER A 107 18.44 -33.61 -9.89
N ASP A 108 17.30 -34.20 -10.23
CA ASP A 108 16.37 -33.67 -11.23
C ASP A 108 15.78 -32.30 -10.83
N ASN A 109 15.62 -32.08 -9.52
CA ASN A 109 15.10 -30.82 -8.97
C ASN A 109 16.22 -29.89 -8.48
N LYS A 110 17.49 -30.22 -8.79
CA LYS A 110 18.66 -29.41 -8.46
C LYS A 110 18.76 -29.09 -6.96
N VAL A 111 18.48 -30.09 -6.12
CA VAL A 111 18.70 -30.01 -4.68
C VAL A 111 20.18 -30.30 -4.40
N TYR A 112 20.86 -29.39 -3.74
CA TYR A 112 22.31 -29.45 -3.54
C TYR A 112 22.70 -29.82 -2.10
N LEU A 113 21.83 -29.58 -1.11
CA LEU A 113 22.05 -29.96 0.26
C LEU A 113 20.74 -30.43 0.89
N VAL A 114 20.82 -31.58 1.59
CA VAL A 114 19.80 -32.02 2.56
C VAL A 114 20.50 -32.29 3.88
N ALA A 115 20.09 -31.62 4.93
CA ALA A 115 20.68 -31.74 6.25
C ALA A 115 19.63 -31.82 7.36
N ILE A 116 19.94 -32.52 8.42
CA ILE A 116 19.16 -32.51 9.66
C ILE A 116 19.37 -31.17 10.34
N THR A 117 18.30 -30.53 10.84
CA THR A 117 18.42 -29.25 11.57
C THR A 117 19.11 -29.43 12.91
N ALA A 118 19.67 -28.36 13.48
CA ALA A 118 20.40 -28.39 14.76
C ALA A 118 19.59 -28.93 15.95
N SER A 119 18.26 -29.05 15.82
CA SER A 119 17.39 -29.67 16.82
C SER A 119 17.28 -31.18 16.68
N GLY A 120 17.78 -31.76 15.62
CA GLY A 120 17.64 -33.19 15.32
C GLY A 120 16.24 -33.63 14.89
N LYS A 121 15.27 -32.70 14.80
CA LYS A 121 13.84 -32.96 14.55
C LYS A 121 13.29 -32.15 13.38
N GLY A 122 14.06 -31.98 12.34
CA GLY A 122 13.67 -31.28 11.15
C GLY A 122 14.71 -31.45 10.06
N LEU A 123 14.32 -31.09 8.83
CA LEU A 123 15.17 -31.13 7.65
C LEU A 123 15.39 -29.74 7.11
N ARG A 124 16.52 -29.53 6.49
CA ARG A 124 16.88 -28.39 5.70
C ARG A 124 17.26 -28.83 4.32
N ILE A 125 16.65 -28.21 3.33
CA ILE A 125 16.84 -28.49 1.93
C ILE A 125 17.30 -27.20 1.27
N ILE A 126 18.44 -27.23 0.55
CA ILE A 126 18.95 -26.09 -0.21
C ILE A 126 19.15 -26.56 -1.65
N GLY A 127 18.68 -25.82 -2.60
CA GLY A 127 18.81 -26.12 -4.02
C GLY A 127 18.85 -24.87 -4.88
N GLU A 128 18.99 -25.07 -6.18
CA GLU A 128 19.03 -24.00 -7.15
C GLU A 128 17.66 -23.33 -7.29
N ARG A 129 17.69 -22.02 -7.29
CA ARG A 129 16.57 -21.18 -7.68
C ARG A 129 16.69 -20.94 -9.19
N LEU A 130 15.65 -21.28 -9.92
CA LEU A 130 15.61 -21.04 -11.37
C LEU A 130 15.62 -19.54 -11.68
N GLU A 131 15.99 -19.19 -12.90
CA GLU A 131 16.04 -17.80 -13.33
C GLU A 131 14.68 -17.13 -13.11
N ARG A 132 14.68 -15.97 -12.39
CA ARG A 132 13.49 -15.20 -12.01
C ARG A 132 12.48 -15.91 -11.10
N GLU A 133 12.81 -17.09 -10.60
CA GLU A 133 11.94 -17.81 -9.67
C GLU A 133 11.95 -17.12 -8.29
N PRO A 134 10.79 -16.70 -7.72
CA PRO A 134 10.72 -16.26 -6.33
C PRO A 134 11.17 -17.35 -5.37
N ILE A 135 11.70 -16.98 -4.19
CA ILE A 135 12.14 -17.96 -3.18
C ILE A 135 10.98 -18.89 -2.81
N GLU A 136 9.77 -18.35 -2.64
CA GLU A 136 8.57 -19.12 -2.33
C GLU A 136 8.22 -20.16 -3.41
N ALA A 137 8.40 -19.81 -4.67
CA ALA A 137 8.15 -20.73 -5.79
C ALA A 137 9.17 -21.87 -5.80
N ALA A 138 10.45 -21.57 -5.54
CA ALA A 138 11.48 -22.59 -5.38
C ALA A 138 11.21 -23.53 -4.20
N GLN A 139 10.80 -22.99 -3.06
CA GLN A 139 10.38 -23.76 -1.89
C GLN A 139 9.21 -24.70 -2.21
N LEU A 140 8.19 -24.17 -2.87
CA LEU A 140 7.03 -24.97 -3.30
C LEU A 140 7.44 -26.08 -4.27
N ARG A 141 8.32 -25.80 -5.21
CA ARG A 141 8.86 -26.78 -6.16
C ARG A 141 9.60 -27.91 -5.44
N PHE A 142 10.48 -27.58 -4.48
CA PHE A 142 11.17 -28.60 -3.67
C PHE A 142 10.18 -29.42 -2.84
N ALA A 143 9.21 -28.76 -2.19
CA ALA A 143 8.21 -29.45 -1.40
C ALA A 143 7.37 -30.43 -2.24
N GLN A 144 6.89 -29.99 -3.41
CA GLN A 144 6.11 -30.84 -4.32
C GLN A 144 6.94 -32.02 -4.85
N ALA A 145 8.17 -31.76 -5.29
CA ALA A 145 9.05 -32.80 -5.84
C ALA A 145 9.40 -33.88 -4.81
N LEU A 146 9.54 -33.51 -3.53
CA LEU A 146 9.94 -34.39 -2.46
C LEU A 146 8.77 -34.89 -1.60
N GLY A 147 7.53 -34.59 -1.98
CA GLY A 147 6.32 -35.05 -1.28
C GLY A 147 6.15 -34.44 0.13
N ILE A 148 6.68 -33.23 0.36
CA ILE A 148 6.60 -32.52 1.64
C ILE A 148 5.29 -31.73 1.69
N ALA A 149 4.40 -32.09 2.62
CA ALA A 149 3.09 -31.46 2.75
C ALA A 149 3.13 -30.16 3.60
N GLU A 150 4.01 -30.09 4.60
CA GLU A 150 4.11 -28.96 5.52
C GLU A 150 5.57 -28.50 5.65
N TYR A 151 5.81 -27.20 5.51
CA TYR A 151 7.13 -26.57 5.66
C TYR A 151 7.00 -25.11 6.15
N ASP A 152 8.11 -24.54 6.67
CA ASP A 152 8.12 -23.14 7.14
C ASP A 152 8.15 -22.16 5.97
N ALA A 153 6.96 -21.67 5.56
CA ALA A 153 6.79 -20.69 4.49
C ALA A 153 7.32 -19.28 4.84
N VAL A 154 7.74 -19.03 6.09
CA VAL A 154 8.30 -17.73 6.53
C VAL A 154 9.75 -17.55 6.07
N THR A 155 10.41 -18.58 5.55
CA THR A 155 11.84 -18.56 5.18
C THR A 155 12.16 -17.85 3.84
N LYS A 156 11.38 -16.89 3.40
CA LYS A 156 11.49 -16.17 2.12
C LYS A 156 12.39 -14.93 2.08
N ASP A 157 12.96 -14.57 3.20
CA ASP A 157 13.79 -13.39 3.38
C ASP A 157 15.23 -13.62 2.89
N LEU A 158 15.84 -12.68 2.15
CA LEU A 158 17.24 -12.76 1.70
C LEU A 158 18.25 -12.80 2.84
N ALA A 159 17.93 -12.23 4.00
CA ALA A 159 18.76 -12.27 5.20
C ALA A 159 18.47 -13.48 6.10
N ARG A 160 17.60 -14.41 5.65
CA ARG A 160 17.27 -15.60 6.43
C ARG A 160 18.50 -16.44 6.67
N ALA A 161 18.79 -16.64 7.94
CA ALA A 161 19.92 -17.43 8.38
C ALA A 161 19.50 -18.82 8.85
N SER A 162 20.43 -19.73 8.73
CA SER A 162 20.30 -21.08 9.15
C SER A 162 21.53 -21.55 9.92
N TYR A 163 21.34 -22.30 10.99
CA TYR A 163 22.45 -22.77 11.83
C TYR A 163 23.27 -23.82 11.10
N VAL A 164 24.59 -23.71 11.18
CA VAL A 164 25.50 -24.76 10.72
C VAL A 164 25.34 -25.99 11.60
N VAL A 165 25.38 -27.15 10.97
CA VAL A 165 25.30 -28.46 11.63
C VAL A 165 26.54 -29.29 11.32
N PRO A 166 26.89 -30.30 12.17
CA PRO A 166 28.07 -31.11 11.94
C PRO A 166 27.90 -32.00 10.69
N ARG A 167 29.01 -32.40 10.08
CA ARG A 167 29.03 -33.27 8.89
C ARG A 167 28.14 -34.52 9.05
N SER A 168 28.05 -35.07 10.24
CA SER A 168 27.19 -36.24 10.54
C SER A 168 25.68 -35.96 10.40
N TYR A 169 25.26 -34.70 10.30
CA TYR A 169 23.87 -34.28 10.08
C TYR A 169 23.57 -33.99 8.60
N ILE A 170 24.59 -34.05 7.72
CA ILE A 170 24.43 -33.84 6.27
C ILE A 170 24.03 -35.16 5.63
N LEU A 171 22.84 -35.26 5.09
CA LEU A 171 22.30 -36.45 4.46
C LEU A 171 22.61 -36.53 2.96
N TRP A 172 22.69 -35.34 2.30
CA TRP A 172 23.01 -35.21 0.89
C TRP A 172 23.76 -33.89 0.66
N ILE A 173 24.79 -33.94 -0.17
CA ILE A 173 25.50 -32.76 -0.63
C ILE A 173 25.99 -32.96 -2.08
N TYR A 174 25.73 -31.94 -2.93
CA TYR A 174 26.33 -31.80 -4.24
C TYR A 174 27.14 -30.49 -4.24
N GLU A 175 28.39 -30.57 -3.87
CA GLU A 175 29.26 -29.41 -3.64
C GLU A 175 29.45 -28.55 -4.88
N ALA A 176 29.59 -29.16 -6.07
CA ALA A 176 29.75 -28.42 -7.32
C ALA A 176 28.54 -27.51 -7.63
N GLY A 177 27.32 -27.90 -7.23
CA GLY A 177 26.14 -27.08 -7.35
C GLY A 177 25.99 -26.05 -6.20
N LEU A 178 26.28 -26.48 -4.98
CA LEU A 178 26.16 -25.62 -3.78
C LEU A 178 27.15 -24.47 -3.79
N PHE A 179 28.37 -24.69 -4.27
CA PHE A 179 29.44 -23.71 -4.36
C PHE A 179 29.78 -23.34 -5.80
N ALA A 180 28.90 -23.61 -6.74
CA ALA A 180 29.05 -23.11 -8.10
C ALA A 180 29.43 -21.63 -7.99
N ASP A 181 30.61 -21.31 -8.50
CA ASP A 181 31.10 -19.93 -8.51
C ASP A 181 30.20 -19.20 -9.50
N GLU A 182 29.39 -18.30 -8.95
CA GLU A 182 28.69 -17.33 -9.76
C GLU A 182 29.57 -16.10 -10.07
N ASP A 183 30.88 -16.19 -10.16
CA ASP A 183 31.48 -15.84 -11.43
C ASP A 183 30.93 -16.89 -12.42
N ARG A 184 29.62 -16.96 -12.45
CA ARG A 184 28.97 -17.55 -13.59
C ARG A 184 29.33 -16.62 -14.75
N SER A 185 30.54 -16.83 -15.22
CA SER A 185 30.92 -16.78 -16.61
C SER A 185 29.83 -17.44 -17.50
N ASP A 186 28.94 -18.18 -16.93
CA ASP A 186 27.70 -18.69 -17.52
C ASP A 186 26.59 -17.63 -17.58
N LEU A 187 26.65 -16.57 -16.83
CA LEU A 187 26.05 -15.32 -17.34
C LEU A 187 26.75 -14.92 -18.66
N ARG A 188 27.99 -15.36 -18.92
CA ARG A 188 28.62 -15.28 -20.25
C ARG A 188 28.07 -16.34 -21.20
N ASP A 189 27.70 -17.52 -20.73
CA ASP A 189 27.15 -18.59 -21.55
C ASP A 189 25.62 -18.57 -21.64
N LEU A 190 24.91 -17.98 -20.70
CA LEU A 190 23.51 -17.58 -20.87
C LEU A 190 23.35 -16.37 -21.82
N LEU A 191 24.45 -15.70 -22.15
CA LEU A 191 24.57 -14.71 -23.22
C LEU A 191 25.10 -15.33 -24.53
N ALA A 192 25.47 -16.62 -24.57
CA ALA A 192 25.68 -17.38 -25.77
C ALA A 192 24.34 -17.89 -26.23
N LEU A 193 23.85 -17.34 -27.35
CA LEU A 193 22.71 -17.87 -28.10
C LEU A 193 22.92 -19.34 -28.39
N PRO A 194 21.88 -20.19 -28.34
CA PRO A 194 21.97 -21.56 -28.84
C PRO A 194 22.39 -21.54 -30.31
N PRO A 195 23.16 -22.55 -30.77
CA PRO A 195 23.63 -22.58 -32.12
C PRO A 195 22.45 -22.53 -33.10
N HIS A 196 22.57 -21.68 -34.09
CA HIS A 196 21.64 -21.54 -35.17
C HIS A 196 21.21 -22.91 -35.71
N VAL A 197 19.95 -23.26 -35.55
CA VAL A 197 19.26 -24.14 -36.46
C VAL A 197 18.76 -23.23 -37.58
N GLU A 198 19.39 -23.33 -38.74
CA GLU A 198 18.87 -22.73 -39.95
C GLU A 198 17.52 -23.39 -40.26
N SER A 199 16.46 -22.64 -40.08
CA SER A 199 15.16 -22.90 -40.69
C SER A 199 14.70 -21.64 -41.39
N GLU A 200 14.51 -21.82 -42.64
CA GLU A 200 14.09 -20.97 -43.75
C GLU A 200 13.11 -19.83 -43.37
N THR A 201 13.46 -18.65 -43.91
CA THR A 201 12.57 -17.59 -44.41
C THR A 201 11.26 -17.33 -43.66
N GLY A 202 11.32 -16.41 -42.72
CA GLY A 202 10.16 -15.65 -42.23
C GLY A 202 10.65 -14.28 -41.79
N ASN A 203 10.06 -13.21 -42.31
CA ASN A 203 10.36 -11.85 -42.00
C ASN A 203 10.40 -11.62 -40.46
N PRO A 204 11.38 -10.85 -39.93
CA PRO A 204 11.38 -10.51 -38.53
C PRO A 204 10.16 -9.64 -38.19
N SER A 205 9.33 -10.13 -37.28
CA SER A 205 8.28 -9.31 -36.68
C SER A 205 8.89 -8.13 -35.93
N PRO A 206 8.30 -6.96 -35.96
CA PRO A 206 8.86 -5.75 -35.32
C PRO A 206 8.94 -5.91 -33.80
N ILE A 207 9.93 -5.24 -33.21
CA ILE A 207 10.34 -5.22 -31.78
C ILE A 207 9.28 -4.53 -30.86
N THR A 208 8.00 -4.72 -31.11
CA THR A 208 6.91 -3.94 -30.48
C THR A 208 6.42 -4.47 -29.13
N ASP A 209 7.05 -5.50 -28.52
CA ASP A 209 6.51 -6.12 -27.30
C ASP A 209 7.29 -5.86 -26.00
N LEU A 210 8.35 -5.04 -26.00
CA LEU A 210 9.12 -4.73 -24.79
C LEU A 210 8.63 -3.42 -24.17
N CYS A 211 7.89 -3.53 -23.06
CA CYS A 211 7.29 -2.39 -22.39
C CYS A 211 7.60 -2.37 -20.88
N TYR A 212 7.73 -1.18 -20.30
CA TYR A 212 7.73 -0.94 -18.86
C TYR A 212 6.42 -0.28 -18.46
N ARG A 213 5.58 -0.93 -17.66
CA ARG A 213 4.23 -0.46 -17.28
C ARG A 213 3.34 -0.09 -18.47
N GLY A 214 3.46 -0.83 -19.56
CA GLY A 214 2.73 -0.56 -20.80
C GLY A 214 3.35 0.52 -21.69
N ILE A 215 4.47 1.13 -21.30
CA ILE A 215 5.23 2.11 -22.09
C ILE A 215 6.33 1.37 -22.85
N PRO A 216 6.45 1.50 -24.18
CA PRO A 216 7.59 0.98 -24.90
C PRO A 216 8.90 1.53 -24.35
N TYR A 217 9.90 0.67 -24.14
CA TYR A 217 11.21 1.12 -23.63
C TYR A 217 11.86 2.14 -24.57
N GLU A 218 11.59 2.06 -25.88
CA GLU A 218 12.10 2.99 -26.87
C GLU A 218 11.65 4.43 -26.57
N ASP A 219 10.38 4.64 -26.21
CA ASP A 219 9.83 5.94 -25.87
C ASP A 219 10.51 6.51 -24.63
N ILE A 220 10.75 5.68 -23.61
CA ILE A 220 11.45 6.10 -22.38
C ILE A 220 12.91 6.49 -22.69
N VAL A 221 13.59 5.74 -23.57
CA VAL A 221 14.95 6.04 -24.02
C VAL A 221 15.00 7.36 -24.79
N GLN A 222 14.05 7.62 -25.68
CA GLN A 222 13.95 8.88 -26.41
C GLN A 222 13.75 10.07 -25.45
N GLN A 223 12.85 9.94 -24.49
CA GLN A 223 12.63 10.99 -23.48
C GLN A 223 13.86 11.22 -22.58
N LEU A 224 14.62 10.16 -22.27
CA LEU A 224 15.90 10.30 -21.56
C LEU A 224 16.95 11.02 -22.39
N LEU A 225 17.06 10.75 -23.69
CA LEU A 225 17.96 11.47 -24.58
C LEU A 225 17.61 12.96 -24.66
N LEU A 226 16.32 13.29 -24.75
CA LEU A 226 15.84 14.67 -24.70
C LEU A 226 16.19 15.33 -23.34
N ALA A 227 15.90 14.68 -22.24
CA ALA A 227 16.14 15.20 -20.89
C ALA A 227 17.64 15.38 -20.54
N THR A 228 18.51 14.63 -21.21
CA THR A 228 19.98 14.70 -21.02
C THR A 228 20.70 15.56 -22.07
N GLY A 229 19.95 16.21 -22.97
CA GLY A 229 20.51 17.10 -24.00
C GLY A 229 21.10 16.38 -25.22
N ASN A 230 20.84 15.09 -25.39
CA ASN A 230 21.38 14.25 -26.47
C ASN A 230 20.35 13.94 -27.56
N CYS A 231 19.51 14.92 -27.93
CA CYS A 231 18.39 14.76 -28.86
C CYS A 231 18.76 14.25 -30.27
N GLY A 232 20.03 14.43 -30.68
CA GLY A 232 20.55 13.95 -31.97
C GLY A 232 21.22 12.57 -31.91
N GLY A 233 21.15 11.87 -30.78
CA GLY A 233 21.97 10.68 -30.53
C GLY A 233 23.37 11.02 -30.03
N ALA A 234 24.31 10.10 -30.16
CA ALA A 234 25.68 10.28 -29.66
C ALA A 234 26.64 10.64 -30.79
N GLU A 235 27.37 11.76 -30.67
CA GLU A 235 28.41 12.14 -31.62
C GLU A 235 29.66 11.23 -31.55
N VAL A 236 30.44 11.22 -32.64
CA VAL A 236 31.70 10.44 -32.67
C VAL A 236 32.66 10.96 -31.60
N GLY A 237 32.95 10.15 -30.57
CA GLY A 237 33.78 10.51 -29.41
C GLY A 237 32.95 10.52 -28.09
N GLU A 238 31.65 10.68 -28.11
CA GLU A 238 30.80 10.70 -26.92
C GLU A 238 29.91 9.46 -26.78
N ARG A 239 29.91 8.56 -27.76
CA ARG A 239 29.05 7.38 -27.84
C ARG A 239 29.06 6.54 -26.58
N ASN A 240 30.22 6.22 -26.05
CA ASN A 240 30.36 5.43 -24.83
C ASN A 240 29.80 6.15 -23.60
N THR A 241 29.96 7.47 -23.53
CA THR A 241 29.46 8.29 -22.41
C THR A 241 27.93 8.37 -22.42
N VAL A 242 27.32 8.59 -23.59
CA VAL A 242 25.87 8.65 -23.75
C VAL A 242 25.25 7.28 -23.49
N TYR A 243 25.84 6.22 -24.08
CA TYR A 243 25.39 4.85 -23.85
C TYR A 243 25.48 4.47 -22.36
N PHE A 244 26.57 4.82 -21.69
CA PHE A 244 26.74 4.61 -20.26
C PHE A 244 25.69 5.36 -19.43
N SER A 245 25.40 6.60 -19.79
CA SER A 245 24.40 7.42 -19.11
C SER A 245 23.01 6.78 -19.22
N LEU A 246 22.62 6.36 -20.42
CA LEU A 246 21.36 5.65 -20.65
C LEU A 246 21.30 4.32 -19.88
N ALA A 247 22.34 3.49 -19.96
CA ALA A 247 22.40 2.23 -19.22
C ALA A 247 22.30 2.45 -17.71
N ASN A 248 22.93 3.52 -17.19
CA ASN A 248 22.88 3.87 -15.77
C ASN A 248 21.50 4.35 -15.30
N TYR A 249 20.69 4.97 -16.16
CA TYR A 249 19.30 5.30 -15.87
C TYR A 249 18.39 4.08 -16.05
N MET A 250 18.42 3.45 -17.22
CA MET A 250 17.52 2.37 -17.61
C MET A 250 17.66 1.13 -16.74
N ARG A 251 18.81 0.87 -16.12
CA ARG A 251 19.00 -0.27 -15.20
C ARG A 251 17.97 -0.33 -14.07
N TYR A 252 17.38 0.79 -13.66
CA TYR A 252 16.37 0.83 -12.59
C TYR A 252 15.00 0.29 -13.00
N ILE A 253 14.71 0.31 -14.29
CA ILE A 253 13.44 -0.19 -14.86
C ILE A 253 13.63 -1.44 -15.72
N CYS A 254 14.89 -1.83 -15.97
CA CYS A 254 15.27 -3.10 -16.61
C CYS A 254 15.75 -4.12 -15.55
N ASP A 255 15.42 -3.97 -14.29
CA ASP A 255 15.75 -4.86 -13.17
C ASP A 255 17.25 -5.22 -13.07
N PHE A 256 18.13 -4.34 -13.56
CA PHE A 256 19.57 -4.56 -13.68
C PHE A 256 19.95 -5.72 -14.62
N ASP A 257 19.03 -6.13 -15.49
CA ASP A 257 19.24 -7.17 -16.48
C ASP A 257 20.07 -6.62 -17.66
N ALA A 258 21.28 -7.15 -17.82
CA ALA A 258 22.19 -6.77 -18.90
C ALA A 258 21.66 -7.16 -20.28
N GLY A 259 20.97 -8.30 -20.40
CA GLY A 259 20.38 -8.78 -21.64
C GLY A 259 19.22 -7.89 -22.08
N LEU A 260 18.36 -7.47 -21.16
CA LEU A 260 17.28 -6.53 -21.44
C LEU A 260 17.83 -5.16 -21.83
N LEU A 261 18.81 -4.64 -21.09
CA LEU A 261 19.48 -3.36 -21.41
C LEU A 261 20.12 -3.39 -22.81
N LEU A 262 20.73 -4.50 -23.20
CA LEU A 262 21.33 -4.64 -24.53
C LEU A 262 20.29 -4.58 -25.65
N ARG A 263 19.08 -5.08 -25.40
CA ARG A 263 17.97 -5.10 -26.37
C ARG A 263 17.22 -3.77 -26.47
N VAL A 264 17.09 -3.05 -25.35
CA VAL A 264 16.27 -1.83 -25.30
C VAL A 264 17.06 -0.54 -25.55
N LEU A 265 18.41 -0.57 -25.41
CA LEU A 265 19.25 0.57 -25.67
C LEU A 265 19.70 0.63 -27.13
N PRO A 266 19.63 1.81 -27.78
CA PRO A 266 20.11 1.99 -29.15
C PRO A 266 21.65 1.79 -29.21
N ASP A 267 22.17 1.24 -30.30
CA ASP A 267 23.58 0.84 -30.40
C ASP A 267 24.57 2.00 -30.60
N PHE A 268 24.13 3.14 -31.13
CA PHE A 268 24.93 4.30 -31.51
C PHE A 268 26.16 3.96 -32.37
N GLY A 269 26.13 2.80 -33.05
CA GLY A 269 27.25 2.30 -33.84
C GLY A 269 28.42 1.75 -33.00
N LEU A 270 28.18 1.38 -31.74
CA LEU A 270 29.11 0.63 -30.90
C LEU A 270 28.99 -0.87 -31.19
N SER A 271 30.14 -1.57 -31.16
CA SER A 271 30.12 -3.03 -31.24
C SER A 271 29.38 -3.65 -30.06
N GLU A 272 28.85 -4.85 -30.21
CA GLU A 272 28.16 -5.54 -29.13
C GLU A 272 29.07 -5.76 -27.93
N GLN A 273 30.34 -6.04 -28.13
CA GLN A 273 31.32 -6.23 -27.07
C GLN A 273 31.53 -4.94 -26.26
N GLU A 274 31.62 -3.77 -26.92
CA GLU A 274 31.72 -2.47 -26.24
C GLU A 274 30.45 -2.17 -25.45
N ARG A 275 29.26 -2.39 -26.03
CA ARG A 275 27.98 -2.20 -25.36
C ARG A 275 27.86 -3.04 -24.10
N ARG A 276 28.26 -4.31 -24.14
CA ARG A 276 28.27 -5.22 -22.99
C ARG A 276 29.20 -4.72 -21.88
N GLN A 277 30.40 -4.24 -22.22
CA GLN A 277 31.33 -3.68 -21.23
C GLN A 277 30.77 -2.44 -20.56
N VAL A 278 30.16 -1.55 -21.32
CA VAL A 278 29.55 -0.32 -20.80
C VAL A 278 28.36 -0.63 -19.90
N ILE A 279 27.49 -1.56 -20.30
CA ILE A 279 26.36 -2.03 -19.48
C ILE A 279 26.86 -2.64 -18.17
N ALA A 280 27.86 -3.51 -18.19
CA ALA A 280 28.45 -4.12 -17.01
C ALA A 280 28.98 -3.05 -16.04
N SER A 281 29.67 -2.02 -16.57
CA SER A 281 30.14 -0.87 -15.76
C SER A 281 28.98 -0.07 -15.16
N ALA A 282 27.87 0.11 -15.87
CA ALA A 282 26.69 0.81 -15.38
C ALA A 282 25.99 0.02 -14.27
N ILE A 283 25.79 -1.29 -14.47
CA ILE A 283 25.17 -2.18 -13.50
C ILE A 283 26.00 -2.30 -12.22
N GLY A 284 27.34 -2.35 -12.35
CA GLY A 284 28.25 -2.44 -11.21
C GLY A 284 28.28 -1.21 -10.28
N ARG A 285 27.65 -0.10 -10.68
CA ARG A 285 27.56 1.09 -9.80
C ARG A 285 26.54 0.91 -8.67
N PRO A 286 26.77 1.53 -7.49
CA PRO A 286 25.83 1.46 -6.36
C PRO A 286 24.41 1.86 -6.78
N ARG A 287 23.43 1.05 -6.38
CA ARG A 287 22.02 1.36 -6.56
C ARG A 287 21.58 2.40 -5.54
N LYS A 288 20.98 3.50 -6.00
CA LYS A 288 20.28 4.43 -5.11
C LYS A 288 18.91 3.83 -4.73
N SER A 289 18.44 4.15 -3.55
CA SER A 289 17.13 3.67 -3.02
C SER A 289 15.91 4.23 -3.77
N GLN A 290 16.12 5.24 -4.61
CA GLN A 290 15.08 5.89 -5.41
C GLN A 290 15.49 5.88 -6.88
N ILE A 291 14.50 5.74 -7.76
CA ILE A 291 14.67 5.95 -9.19
C ILE A 291 15.18 7.38 -9.42
N PRO A 292 16.19 7.59 -10.27
CA PRO A 292 16.69 8.93 -10.57
C PRO A 292 15.58 9.85 -11.09
N MET A 293 15.51 11.09 -10.59
CA MET A 293 14.47 12.08 -10.98
C MET A 293 14.37 12.28 -12.50
N VAL A 294 15.47 12.20 -13.22
CA VAL A 294 15.51 12.33 -14.68
C VAL A 294 14.75 11.16 -15.34
N LEU A 295 14.95 9.94 -14.86
CA LEU A 295 14.22 8.76 -15.36
C LEU A 295 12.73 8.81 -14.96
N GLU A 296 12.43 9.21 -13.73
CA GLU A 296 11.06 9.38 -13.24
C GLU A 296 10.31 10.44 -14.08
N GLY A 297 10.97 11.54 -14.42
CA GLY A 297 10.45 12.57 -15.33
C GLY A 297 10.20 12.06 -16.75
N ALA A 298 11.14 11.29 -17.31
CA ALA A 298 10.99 10.69 -18.65
C ALA A 298 9.80 9.71 -18.70
N ILE A 299 9.64 8.86 -17.69
CA ILE A 299 8.51 7.94 -17.57
C ILE A 299 7.18 8.71 -17.47
N ALA A 300 7.12 9.76 -16.65
CA ALA A 300 5.90 10.57 -16.49
C ALA A 300 5.48 11.29 -17.78
N VAL A 301 6.43 11.67 -18.65
CA VAL A 301 6.14 12.22 -19.98
C VAL A 301 5.56 11.14 -20.88
N CYS A 302 6.18 9.95 -20.93
CA CYS A 302 5.67 8.84 -21.74
C CYS A 302 4.29 8.34 -21.26
N GLU A 303 4.04 8.28 -19.94
CA GLU A 303 2.72 7.94 -19.38
C GLU A 303 1.65 8.93 -19.88
N ARG A 304 1.98 10.20 -19.93
CA ARG A 304 1.11 11.25 -20.46
C ARG A 304 0.88 11.11 -21.96
N ASP A 305 1.94 10.82 -22.73
CA ASP A 305 1.86 10.65 -24.18
C ASP A 305 1.06 9.40 -24.56
N LEU A 306 1.14 8.32 -23.78
CA LEU A 306 0.28 7.15 -23.92
C LEU A 306 -1.20 7.47 -23.60
N GLU A 307 -1.48 8.32 -22.61
CA GLU A 307 -2.83 8.82 -22.36
C GLU A 307 -3.38 9.63 -23.53
N TYR A 308 -2.52 10.39 -24.25
CA TYR A 308 -2.88 11.13 -25.45
C TYR A 308 -3.00 10.27 -26.73
N SER A 309 -2.29 9.14 -26.79
CA SER A 309 -2.28 8.24 -27.96
C SER A 309 -3.43 7.21 -27.97
N GLN A 310 -4.27 7.21 -26.94
CA GLN A 310 -5.51 6.44 -26.94
C GLN A 310 -6.45 7.00 -28.01
N SER A 311 -7.18 6.11 -28.71
CA SER A 311 -8.04 6.50 -29.83
C SER A 311 -8.96 7.66 -29.45
N PRO A 312 -9.34 8.55 -30.37
CA PRO A 312 -10.32 9.63 -30.12
C PRO A 312 -11.57 9.13 -29.41
N GLU A 313 -12.01 7.89 -29.69
CA GLU A 313 -13.17 7.24 -29.06
C GLU A 313 -12.89 6.83 -27.58
N GLU A 314 -11.67 6.49 -27.22
CA GLU A 314 -11.29 6.23 -25.82
C GLU A 314 -11.00 7.51 -25.04
N VAL A 315 -10.46 8.52 -25.70
CA VAL A 315 -10.30 9.89 -25.15
C VAL A 315 -11.66 10.54 -24.96
N GLU A 316 -12.56 10.42 -25.93
CA GLU A 316 -13.97 10.87 -25.77
C GLU A 316 -14.71 10.07 -24.71
N ARG A 317 -14.48 8.75 -24.59
CA ARG A 317 -15.09 7.91 -23.54
C ARG A 317 -14.52 8.18 -22.16
N LYS A 318 -13.22 8.50 -22.03
CA LYS A 318 -12.60 8.97 -20.78
C LYS A 318 -12.95 10.43 -20.49
N ALA A 319 -13.05 11.30 -21.50
CA ALA A 319 -13.56 12.65 -21.37
C ALA A 319 -15.06 12.66 -21.05
N GLN A 320 -15.86 11.77 -21.63
CA GLN A 320 -17.25 11.55 -21.26
C GLN A 320 -17.39 10.96 -19.85
N ASN A 321 -16.47 10.10 -19.40
CA ASN A 321 -16.41 9.62 -18.02
C ASN A 321 -15.85 10.69 -17.05
N ARG A 322 -14.98 11.59 -17.47
CA ARG A 322 -14.61 12.82 -16.74
C ARG A 322 -15.74 13.87 -16.77
N SER A 323 -16.53 13.90 -17.83
CA SER A 323 -17.70 14.77 -18.00
C SER A 323 -18.93 14.33 -17.19
N THR A 324 -18.87 13.23 -16.44
CA THR A 324 -19.88 12.89 -15.43
C THR A 324 -19.46 13.41 -14.06
N ALA A 325 -18.95 14.63 -13.96
CA ALA A 325 -18.91 15.35 -12.71
C ALA A 325 -20.33 15.28 -12.12
N LEU A 326 -20.45 14.68 -10.92
CA LEU A 326 -21.74 14.61 -10.25
C LEU A 326 -22.19 16.05 -9.97
N PRO A 327 -23.25 16.55 -10.63
CA PRO A 327 -23.66 17.94 -10.47
C PRO A 327 -24.01 18.20 -9.01
N LEU A 328 -23.58 19.34 -8.48
CA LEU A 328 -23.94 19.77 -7.15
C LEU A 328 -25.47 19.96 -7.07
N PRO A 329 -26.12 19.41 -6.03
CA PRO A 329 -27.52 19.68 -5.78
C PRO A 329 -27.70 21.13 -5.31
N GLN A 330 -28.93 21.51 -5.07
CA GLN A 330 -29.19 22.74 -4.32
C GLN A 330 -28.53 22.62 -2.94
N LEU A 331 -27.74 23.63 -2.57
CA LEU A 331 -27.02 23.66 -1.31
C LEU A 331 -27.79 24.47 -0.25
N PRO A 332 -27.70 24.11 1.03
CA PRO A 332 -28.20 24.97 2.11
C PRO A 332 -27.45 26.31 2.09
N ARG A 333 -28.11 27.34 2.60
CA ARG A 333 -27.67 28.75 2.47
C ARG A 333 -26.19 28.96 2.83
N LEU A 334 -25.70 28.41 3.94
CA LEU A 334 -24.32 28.53 4.34
C LEU A 334 -23.35 27.99 3.29
N LEU A 335 -23.59 26.77 2.79
CA LEU A 335 -22.74 26.17 1.78
C LEU A 335 -22.84 26.88 0.43
N SER A 336 -24.01 27.42 0.10
CA SER A 336 -24.18 28.27 -1.10
C SER A 336 -23.32 29.53 -1.03
N VAL A 337 -23.22 30.18 0.14
CA VAL A 337 -22.35 31.34 0.35
C VAL A 337 -20.89 30.95 0.22
N LEU A 338 -20.45 29.86 0.87
CA LEU A 338 -19.08 29.38 0.79
C LEU A 338 -18.65 29.02 -0.64
N CYS A 339 -19.56 28.46 -1.43
CA CYS A 339 -19.29 28.05 -2.82
C CYS A 339 -19.48 29.16 -3.85
N GLY A 340 -20.24 30.22 -3.52
CA GLY A 340 -20.68 31.25 -4.45
C GLY A 340 -19.57 32.06 -5.12
N ARG A 341 -18.39 32.14 -4.46
CA ARG A 341 -17.23 32.89 -4.97
C ARG A 341 -16.19 31.99 -5.65
N LEU A 342 -16.49 30.67 -5.80
CA LEU A 342 -15.56 29.68 -6.36
C LEU A 342 -15.97 29.30 -7.79
N PRO A 343 -14.98 29.01 -8.66
CA PRO A 343 -15.26 28.34 -9.93
C PRO A 343 -16.04 27.04 -9.71
N GLU A 344 -16.84 26.65 -10.68
CA GLU A 344 -17.78 25.54 -10.54
C GLU A 344 -17.08 24.22 -10.15
N ASP A 345 -15.95 23.92 -10.77
CA ASP A 345 -15.16 22.70 -10.52
C ASP A 345 -14.53 22.62 -9.12
N TYR A 346 -14.44 23.74 -8.40
CA TYR A 346 -13.90 23.82 -7.04
C TYR A 346 -14.96 23.67 -5.94
N ARG A 347 -16.24 23.87 -6.30
CA ARG A 347 -17.36 23.85 -5.35
C ARG A 347 -17.55 22.51 -4.65
N PRO A 348 -17.49 21.35 -5.32
CA PRO A 348 -17.59 20.06 -4.65
C PRO A 348 -16.50 19.86 -3.57
N ALA A 349 -15.27 20.25 -3.90
CA ALA A 349 -14.15 20.14 -2.95
C ALA A 349 -14.34 21.08 -1.75
N MET A 350 -14.94 22.27 -1.92
CA MET A 350 -15.27 23.17 -0.82
C MET A 350 -16.33 22.55 0.10
N VAL A 351 -17.38 21.95 -0.45
CA VAL A 351 -18.39 21.24 0.33
C VAL A 351 -17.73 20.15 1.17
N ILE A 352 -16.93 19.28 0.57
CA ILE A 352 -16.25 18.19 1.27
C ILE A 352 -15.26 18.72 2.33
N ALA A 353 -14.51 19.80 2.04
CA ALA A 353 -13.58 20.40 3.01
C ALA A 353 -14.29 21.03 4.20
N SER A 354 -15.53 21.53 4.03
CA SER A 354 -16.29 22.14 5.11
C SER A 354 -16.87 21.13 6.11
N LEU A 355 -17.13 19.87 5.68
CA LEU A 355 -17.79 18.86 6.55
C LEU A 355 -17.11 18.63 7.90
N PRO A 356 -15.77 18.43 8.00
CA PRO A 356 -15.10 18.26 9.29
C PRO A 356 -15.22 19.49 10.20
N VAL A 357 -15.18 20.68 9.61
CA VAL A 357 -15.27 21.94 10.38
C VAL A 357 -16.67 22.14 10.91
N LEU A 358 -17.68 21.97 10.08
CA LEU A 358 -19.09 22.06 10.45
C LEU A 358 -19.46 20.99 11.52
N GLY A 359 -18.94 19.75 11.34
CA GLY A 359 -19.10 18.70 12.35
C GLY A 359 -18.43 19.05 13.69
N THR A 360 -17.30 19.76 13.66
CA THR A 360 -16.62 20.23 14.89
C THR A 360 -17.41 21.37 15.56
N LEU A 361 -18.02 22.24 14.79
CA LEU A 361 -18.90 23.29 15.30
C LEU A 361 -20.13 22.67 15.97
N ALA A 362 -20.84 21.81 15.28
CA ALA A 362 -22.04 21.12 15.77
C ALA A 362 -21.71 19.93 16.71
N THR A 363 -20.67 20.06 17.51
CA THR A 363 -20.16 18.98 18.38
C THR A 363 -21.16 18.48 19.41
N GLY A 364 -22.15 19.28 19.79
CA GLY A 364 -23.19 18.93 20.76
C GLY A 364 -24.31 18.05 20.22
N ILE A 365 -24.31 17.78 18.91
CA ILE A 365 -25.39 17.04 18.24
C ILE A 365 -25.12 15.54 18.26
N ARG A 366 -26.18 14.78 18.54
CA ARG A 366 -26.23 13.31 18.47
C ARG A 366 -27.45 12.87 17.69
N PHE A 367 -27.37 11.71 17.05
CA PHE A 367 -28.48 11.09 16.31
C PHE A 367 -28.26 9.59 16.19
N GLU A 368 -29.30 8.85 15.86
CA GLU A 368 -29.26 7.40 15.65
C GLU A 368 -29.09 7.10 14.15
N TYR A 369 -28.14 6.24 13.81
CA TYR A 369 -27.94 5.73 12.44
C TYR A 369 -28.87 4.55 12.14
N LEU A 370 -28.87 4.05 10.91
CA LEU A 370 -29.72 2.94 10.45
C LEU A 370 -29.56 1.64 11.27
N ASP A 371 -28.40 1.44 11.87
CA ASP A 371 -28.06 0.28 12.72
C ASP A 371 -28.40 0.49 14.22
N ARG A 372 -29.13 1.54 14.53
CA ARG A 372 -29.52 1.92 15.88
C ARG A 372 -28.37 2.36 16.82
N GLN A 373 -27.18 2.60 16.25
CA GLN A 373 -26.06 3.14 17.02
C GLN A 373 -26.09 4.67 17.06
N GLU A 374 -25.81 5.22 18.23
CA GLU A 374 -25.65 6.66 18.39
C GLU A 374 -24.42 7.13 17.62
N GLN A 375 -24.58 8.17 16.84
CA GLN A 375 -23.58 8.78 16.00
C GLN A 375 -23.42 10.27 16.32
N SER A 376 -22.29 10.84 15.89
CA SER A 376 -22.01 12.27 15.89
C SER A 376 -21.48 12.72 14.52
N LEU A 377 -21.31 14.02 14.35
CA LEU A 377 -20.83 14.62 13.09
C LEU A 377 -19.30 14.51 12.94
N SER A 378 -18.78 13.28 12.92
CA SER A 378 -17.35 12.99 12.70
C SER A 378 -17.08 12.80 11.22
N PHE A 379 -16.21 13.62 10.63
CA PHE A 379 -15.81 13.58 9.23
C PHE A 379 -14.31 13.65 9.06
N PHE A 380 -13.79 12.91 8.11
CA PHE A 380 -12.41 13.02 7.63
C PHE A 380 -12.43 13.40 6.16
N SER A 381 -11.87 14.55 5.83
CA SER A 381 -11.81 15.05 4.45
C SER A 381 -10.37 15.19 3.97
N CYS A 382 -10.13 14.80 2.73
CA CYS A 382 -8.85 14.93 2.08
C CYS A 382 -9.01 15.52 0.68
N ILE A 383 -8.46 16.72 0.48
CA ILE A 383 -8.52 17.43 -0.79
C ILE A 383 -7.19 17.24 -1.51
N THR A 384 -7.23 16.66 -2.68
CA THR A 384 -6.03 16.36 -3.47
C THR A 384 -5.99 17.16 -4.77
N ALA A 385 -4.80 17.59 -5.11
CA ALA A 385 -4.54 18.27 -6.37
C ALA A 385 -3.07 18.23 -6.73
N PRO A 386 -2.70 18.35 -8.01
CA PRO A 386 -1.34 18.61 -8.43
C PRO A 386 -0.73 19.82 -7.73
N ALA A 387 0.59 19.98 -7.83
CA ALA A 387 1.25 21.19 -7.33
C ALA A 387 0.71 22.42 -8.09
N ALA A 388 0.61 23.55 -7.39
CA ALA A 388 0.13 24.83 -7.93
C ALA A 388 -1.34 24.88 -8.41
N SER A 389 -2.18 23.87 -8.17
CA SER A 389 -3.61 23.85 -8.55
C SER A 389 -4.52 24.67 -7.62
N GLY A 390 -3.99 25.64 -6.89
CA GLY A 390 -4.80 26.54 -6.07
C GLY A 390 -5.40 25.94 -4.79
N LYS A 391 -4.87 24.85 -4.22
CA LYS A 391 -5.38 24.18 -2.99
C LYS A 391 -5.66 25.13 -1.82
N SER A 392 -4.95 26.25 -1.76
CA SER A 392 -5.11 27.26 -0.69
C SER A 392 -6.46 27.98 -0.71
N PHE A 393 -7.29 27.78 -1.73
CA PHE A 393 -8.61 28.41 -1.83
C PHE A 393 -9.53 28.11 -0.62
N ILE A 394 -9.37 26.93 -0.02
CA ILE A 394 -10.19 26.51 1.13
C ILE A 394 -9.85 27.27 2.43
N ARG A 395 -8.65 27.86 2.53
CA ARG A 395 -8.14 28.41 3.80
C ARG A 395 -9.05 29.54 4.34
N LYS A 396 -9.33 30.56 3.52
CA LYS A 396 -10.16 31.69 3.96
C LYS A 396 -11.57 31.28 4.41
N PRO A 397 -12.34 30.48 3.64
CA PRO A 397 -13.65 29.99 4.08
C PRO A 397 -13.59 29.17 5.36
N ILE A 398 -12.57 28.32 5.50
CA ILE A 398 -12.40 27.48 6.69
C ILE A 398 -12.04 28.33 7.92
N ASP A 399 -11.19 29.36 7.78
CA ASP A 399 -10.84 30.28 8.85
C ASP A 399 -12.08 31.06 9.34
N LEU A 400 -12.98 31.48 8.44
CA LEU A 400 -14.24 32.13 8.79
C LEU A 400 -15.15 31.18 9.61
N LEU A 401 -15.28 29.93 9.20
CA LEU A 401 -16.05 28.93 9.93
C LEU A 401 -15.46 28.64 11.31
N LEU A 402 -14.14 28.63 11.44
CA LEU A 402 -13.45 28.34 12.68
C LEU A 402 -13.45 29.52 13.67
N THR A 403 -13.95 30.69 13.31
CA THR A 403 -13.92 31.89 14.17
C THR A 403 -14.33 31.62 15.63
N PRO A 404 -15.49 30.99 15.92
CA PRO A 404 -15.89 30.78 17.34
C PRO A 404 -15.00 29.77 18.07
N ILE A 405 -14.43 28.81 17.35
CA ILE A 405 -13.48 27.84 17.93
C ILE A 405 -12.14 28.55 18.22
N ASN A 406 -11.62 29.33 17.26
CA ASN A 406 -10.35 30.02 17.42
C ASN A 406 -10.39 31.09 18.50
N GLU A 407 -11.53 31.79 18.66
CA GLU A 407 -11.76 32.75 19.77
C GLU A 407 -11.64 32.04 21.13
N GLN A 408 -12.29 30.89 21.31
CA GLN A 408 -12.18 30.09 22.52
C GLN A 408 -10.79 29.51 22.72
N ASP A 409 -10.17 29.00 21.64
CA ASP A 409 -8.84 28.42 21.67
C ASP A 409 -7.76 29.43 22.07
N ALA A 410 -7.92 30.71 21.72
CA ALA A 410 -7.03 31.78 22.19
C ALA A 410 -7.01 31.84 23.71
N ILE A 411 -8.18 31.81 24.33
CA ILE A 411 -8.35 31.80 25.81
C ILE A 411 -7.71 30.55 26.42
N GLU A 412 -7.95 29.39 25.83
CA GLU A 412 -7.40 28.13 26.31
C GLU A 412 -5.87 28.08 26.20
N ARG A 413 -5.29 28.61 25.12
CA ARG A 413 -3.83 28.70 24.94
C ARG A 413 -3.18 29.67 25.94
N GLU A 414 -3.85 30.78 26.28
CA GLU A 414 -3.39 31.68 27.36
C GLU A 414 -3.36 30.99 28.73
N LYS A 415 -4.41 30.21 29.07
CA LYS A 415 -4.43 29.37 30.28
C LYS A 415 -3.28 28.36 30.32
N GLU A 416 -3.06 27.66 29.20
CA GLU A 416 -1.97 26.67 29.06
C GLU A 416 -0.60 27.35 29.23
N GLN A 417 -0.40 28.51 28.62
CA GLN A 417 0.84 29.27 28.72
C GLN A 417 1.10 29.74 30.16
N ALA A 418 0.11 30.34 30.80
CA ALA A 418 0.20 30.79 32.21
C ALA A 418 0.51 29.61 33.14
N TYR A 419 -0.09 28.45 32.93
CA TYR A 419 0.21 27.22 33.67
C TYR A 419 1.66 26.78 33.49
N LYS A 420 2.16 26.73 32.24
CA LYS A 420 3.55 26.37 31.96
C LYS A 420 4.56 27.30 32.60
N GLU A 421 4.27 28.59 32.66
CA GLU A 421 5.10 29.60 33.33
C GLU A 421 5.13 29.38 34.84
N ARG A 422 3.97 29.16 35.47
CA ARG A 422 3.87 28.83 36.91
C ARG A 422 4.60 27.53 37.24
N LEU A 423 4.45 26.51 36.43
CA LEU A 423 5.11 25.23 36.61
C LEU A 423 6.64 25.36 36.53
N ARG A 424 7.17 26.20 35.62
CA ARG A 424 8.61 26.51 35.56
C ARG A 424 9.09 27.27 36.80
N ALA A 425 8.30 28.22 37.29
CA ALA A 425 8.65 28.99 38.46
C ALA A 425 8.63 28.15 39.77
N THR A 426 7.79 27.12 39.83
CA THR A 426 7.61 26.26 41.02
C THR A 426 8.31 24.89 40.88
N LYS A 427 9.22 24.71 39.93
CA LYS A 427 9.86 23.42 39.61
C LYS A 427 10.49 22.70 40.82
N ASN A 428 10.94 23.46 41.84
CA ASN A 428 11.56 22.95 43.06
C ASN A 428 10.63 23.05 44.31
N SER A 429 9.37 23.42 44.13
CA SER A 429 8.39 23.54 45.22
C SER A 429 7.61 22.23 45.40
N LYS A 430 7.27 21.90 46.63
CA LYS A 430 6.35 20.77 46.91
C LYS A 430 4.92 21.04 46.46
N ASN A 431 4.53 22.33 46.33
CA ASN A 431 3.21 22.71 45.82
C ASN A 431 3.31 23.08 44.36
N GLN A 432 3.05 22.11 43.48
CA GLN A 432 2.90 22.38 42.06
C GLN A 432 1.53 22.99 41.74
N PRO A 433 1.42 23.86 40.73
CA PRO A 433 0.14 24.44 40.33
C PRO A 433 -0.76 23.33 39.75
N GLU A 434 -2.05 23.43 40.03
CA GLU A 434 -3.07 22.55 39.46
C GLU A 434 -3.19 22.75 37.93
N ASP A 435 -3.35 21.67 37.20
CA ASP A 435 -3.54 21.70 35.73
C ASP A 435 -4.90 22.36 35.41
N PRO A 436 -4.95 23.45 34.66
CA PRO A 436 -6.19 24.13 34.28
C PRO A 436 -7.04 23.36 33.26
N HIS A 437 -6.63 22.17 32.84
CA HIS A 437 -7.28 21.34 31.82
C HIS A 437 -7.56 22.13 30.53
N ALA A 438 -6.64 23.00 30.14
CA ALA A 438 -6.78 23.82 28.94
C ALA A 438 -6.89 22.96 27.69
N CYS A 439 -7.94 23.18 26.88
CA CYS A 439 -8.28 22.36 25.74
C CYS A 439 -8.52 23.19 24.48
N PRO A 440 -7.45 23.62 23.76
CA PRO A 440 -7.61 24.15 22.43
C PRO A 440 -8.10 23.03 21.49
N ARG A 441 -9.18 23.32 20.74
CA ARG A 441 -9.86 22.32 19.90
C ARG A 441 -9.33 22.26 18.47
N ASN A 442 -8.79 23.36 17.95
CA ASN A 442 -8.16 23.43 16.63
C ASN A 442 -6.65 23.20 16.76
N ASN A 443 -6.18 22.05 16.28
CA ASN A 443 -4.81 21.60 16.45
C ASN A 443 -4.16 21.23 15.11
N GLY A 444 -2.85 21.42 15.00
CA GLY A 444 -2.08 20.92 13.85
C GLY A 444 -1.96 19.39 13.86
N ILE A 445 -1.81 18.81 12.70
CA ILE A 445 -1.67 17.33 12.52
C ILE A 445 -0.37 16.75 13.10
N SER A 446 0.63 17.59 13.40
CA SER A 446 1.91 17.18 14.00
C SER A 446 1.84 16.91 15.52
N ILE A 447 0.67 17.01 16.13
CA ILE A 447 0.47 16.75 17.56
C ILE A 447 0.93 15.34 17.95
N SER A 448 1.59 15.19 19.12
CA SER A 448 1.94 13.87 19.64
C SER A 448 0.70 13.10 20.11
N ILE A 449 0.74 11.78 20.11
CA ILE A 449 -0.38 10.93 20.55
C ILE A 449 -0.74 11.23 22.02
N ALA A 450 0.25 11.32 22.90
CA ALA A 450 0.01 11.61 24.31
C ALA A 450 -0.71 12.97 24.50
N LYS A 451 -0.30 14.01 23.75
CA LYS A 451 -0.97 15.32 23.80
C LYS A 451 -2.37 15.27 23.18
N LEU A 452 -2.55 14.51 22.10
CA LEU A 452 -3.87 14.31 21.49
C LEU A 452 -4.84 13.63 22.47
N LEU A 453 -4.42 12.56 23.14
CA LEU A 453 -5.23 11.87 24.15
C LEU A 453 -5.55 12.75 25.36
N GLN A 454 -4.57 13.54 25.81
CA GLN A 454 -4.79 14.52 26.86
C GLN A 454 -5.88 15.52 26.46
N LEU A 455 -5.78 16.11 25.27
CA LEU A 455 -6.77 17.07 24.79
C LEU A 455 -8.15 16.42 24.56
N LEU A 456 -8.22 15.20 24.04
CA LEU A 456 -9.48 14.46 23.90
C LEU A 456 -10.15 14.20 25.26
N THR A 457 -9.35 13.96 26.30
CA THR A 457 -9.87 13.84 27.69
C THR A 457 -10.42 15.17 28.19
N TYR A 458 -9.65 16.26 28.00
CA TYR A 458 -10.07 17.60 28.44
C TYR A 458 -11.21 18.18 27.61
N ALA A 459 -11.43 17.69 26.42
CA ALA A 459 -12.53 18.08 25.56
C ALA A 459 -13.91 17.64 26.06
N GLU A 460 -13.99 16.68 27.00
CA GLU A 460 -15.25 16.22 27.62
C GLU A 460 -16.33 15.87 26.61
N GLY A 461 -15.97 15.10 25.57
CA GLY A 461 -16.90 14.66 24.53
C GLY A 461 -17.15 15.68 23.42
N LYS A 462 -16.41 16.79 23.38
CA LYS A 462 -16.41 17.72 22.24
C LYS A 462 -15.41 17.27 21.17
N HIS A 463 -15.74 17.51 19.90
CA HIS A 463 -14.81 17.24 18.81
C HIS A 463 -13.60 18.17 18.85
N LEU A 464 -12.41 17.59 18.72
CA LEU A 464 -11.23 18.30 18.27
C LEU A 464 -11.16 18.26 16.75
N ILE A 465 -10.43 19.20 16.14
CA ILE A 465 -10.15 19.19 14.71
C ILE A 465 -8.65 19.29 14.45
N GLY A 466 -8.17 18.42 13.54
CA GLY A 466 -6.84 18.50 12.97
C GLY A 466 -6.90 19.07 11.55
N ILE A 467 -6.10 20.10 11.27
CA ILE A 467 -6.00 20.66 9.93
C ILE A 467 -4.55 20.57 9.47
N GLY A 468 -4.35 19.93 8.31
CA GLY A 468 -3.04 19.75 7.69
C GLY A 468 -3.01 20.22 6.25
N GLU A 469 -2.27 21.29 5.98
CA GLU A 469 -2.12 21.84 4.64
C GLU A 469 -1.22 20.96 3.75
N GLU A 470 -0.33 20.16 4.35
CA GLU A 470 0.54 19.21 3.65
C GLU A 470 0.53 17.83 4.31
N MET A 471 -0.04 16.88 3.62
CA MET A 471 -0.08 15.48 4.08
C MET A 471 1.33 14.87 4.26
N ASP A 472 2.34 15.36 3.54
CA ASP A 472 3.73 14.93 3.67
C ASP A 472 4.29 15.07 5.10
N THR A 473 3.75 15.99 5.89
CA THR A 473 4.08 16.12 7.33
C THR A 473 3.67 14.89 8.13
N LEU A 474 2.52 14.28 7.82
CA LEU A 474 2.10 13.01 8.42
C LEU A 474 2.97 11.85 7.95
N VAL A 475 3.26 11.78 6.65
CA VAL A 475 4.13 10.73 6.07
C VAL A 475 5.54 10.74 6.70
N LYS A 476 6.10 11.92 6.97
CA LYS A 476 7.40 12.05 7.67
C LYS A 476 7.36 11.52 9.11
N SER A 477 6.24 11.66 9.79
CA SER A 477 6.06 11.14 11.16
C SER A 477 5.90 9.61 11.23
N GLU A 478 5.57 8.93 10.12
CA GLU A 478 5.43 7.47 10.04
C GLU A 478 6.74 6.71 10.30
N ARG A 479 7.89 7.31 9.96
CA ARG A 479 9.21 6.66 10.13
C ARG A 479 9.61 6.41 11.58
N ALA A 480 8.87 6.93 12.55
CA ALA A 480 9.16 6.83 13.98
C ALA A 480 8.33 5.78 14.75
N GLY A 481 7.60 4.90 14.08
CA GLY A 481 6.76 3.86 14.73
C GLY A 481 5.50 4.39 15.43
N VAL A 482 5.25 5.68 15.37
CA VAL A 482 4.16 6.38 16.07
C VAL A 482 2.85 6.40 15.26
N TRP A 483 2.93 6.10 13.97
CA TRP A 483 1.81 6.24 13.04
C TRP A 483 0.70 5.19 13.23
N SER A 484 1.05 3.93 13.50
CA SER A 484 0.04 2.87 13.66
C SER A 484 -1.01 3.23 14.71
N GLN A 485 -0.57 3.84 15.82
CA GLN A 485 -1.47 4.26 16.90
C GLN A 485 -2.37 5.46 16.51
N LYS A 486 -1.88 6.43 15.71
CA LYS A 486 -2.73 7.53 15.20
C LYS A 486 -3.80 7.03 14.24
N SER A 487 -3.46 6.12 13.35
CA SER A 487 -4.42 5.49 12.44
C SER A 487 -5.55 4.81 13.21
N ASP A 488 -5.24 4.13 14.31
CA ASP A 488 -6.24 3.51 15.18
C ASP A 488 -7.17 4.54 15.82
N ILE A 489 -6.62 5.62 16.36
CA ILE A 489 -7.40 6.72 16.95
C ILE A 489 -8.34 7.35 15.90
N TYR A 490 -7.85 7.56 14.68
CA TYR A 490 -8.68 8.13 13.59
C TYR A 490 -9.82 7.19 13.18
N ARG A 491 -9.58 5.88 13.12
CA ARG A 491 -10.64 4.90 12.83
C ARG A 491 -11.70 4.88 13.93
N LEU A 492 -11.27 4.87 15.20
CA LEU A 492 -12.17 4.93 16.35
C LEU A 492 -12.95 6.25 16.40
N ALA A 493 -12.33 7.38 16.03
CA ALA A 493 -12.99 8.67 15.95
C ALA A 493 -14.09 8.69 14.89
N PHE A 494 -13.86 8.10 13.74
CA PHE A 494 -14.90 7.98 12.72
C PHE A 494 -16.08 7.12 13.22
N ASP A 495 -15.81 6.00 13.89
CA ASP A 495 -16.83 5.09 14.40
C ASP A 495 -17.43 5.59 15.75
N ASN A 496 -16.98 6.73 16.31
CA ASN A 496 -17.29 7.27 17.64
C ASN A 496 -17.09 6.23 18.75
N ALA A 497 -16.06 5.41 18.62
CA ALA A 497 -15.74 4.33 19.52
C ALA A 497 -14.81 4.77 20.66
N GLU A 498 -14.62 3.89 21.65
CA GLU A 498 -13.76 4.13 22.79
C GLU A 498 -12.30 3.76 22.48
N TYR A 499 -11.37 4.55 23.01
CA TYR A 499 -9.94 4.27 23.02
C TYR A 499 -9.45 4.16 24.45
N GLY A 500 -8.79 3.04 24.78
CA GLY A 500 -8.19 2.80 26.07
C GLY A 500 -6.67 2.69 26.00
N GLN A 501 -5.96 3.45 26.85
CA GLN A 501 -4.52 3.36 27.00
C GLN A 501 -4.16 3.43 28.49
N ALA A 502 -3.39 2.43 28.96
CA ALA A 502 -2.89 2.38 30.32
C ALA A 502 -1.42 1.97 30.36
N TYR A 503 -0.57 2.78 30.95
CA TYR A 503 0.84 2.52 31.17
C TYR A 503 1.18 2.58 32.65
N MET A 504 2.16 1.82 33.09
CA MET A 504 2.62 1.79 34.49
C MET A 504 3.48 3.00 34.89
N SER A 505 3.96 3.80 33.94
CA SER A 505 4.80 4.96 34.21
C SER A 505 3.97 6.17 34.61
N ASP A 506 4.29 6.80 35.72
CA ASP A 506 3.65 8.05 36.21
C ASP A 506 3.81 9.22 35.23
N ALA A 507 4.80 9.15 34.33
CA ALA A 507 5.01 10.15 33.28
C ALA A 507 4.13 9.92 32.05
N SER A 508 3.40 8.81 31.97
CA SER A 508 2.55 8.45 30.85
C SER A 508 1.11 8.89 31.08
N PHE A 509 0.47 9.38 30.01
CA PHE A 509 -0.94 9.75 30.08
C PHE A 509 -1.82 8.51 29.86
N ASN A 510 -2.60 8.15 30.86
CA ASN A 510 -3.59 7.08 30.80
C ASN A 510 -4.95 7.65 30.46
N ALA A 511 -5.64 7.04 29.50
CA ALA A 511 -6.95 7.49 29.05
C ALA A 511 -7.87 6.31 28.72
N HIS A 512 -9.16 6.48 29.05
CA HIS A 512 -10.26 5.67 28.55
C HIS A 512 -11.37 6.62 28.12
N ILE A 513 -11.49 6.89 26.84
CA ILE A 513 -12.29 7.99 26.28
C ILE A 513 -13.04 7.56 25.02
N LYS A 514 -14.23 8.10 24.82
CA LYS A 514 -14.91 8.08 23.52
C LYS A 514 -14.27 9.13 22.63
N VAL A 515 -13.81 8.72 21.44
CA VAL A 515 -13.01 9.59 20.58
C VAL A 515 -13.90 10.44 19.67
N TYR A 516 -13.81 11.77 19.83
CA TYR A 516 -14.47 12.74 18.96
C TYR A 516 -13.41 13.61 18.27
N TYR A 517 -13.13 13.29 17.00
CA TYR A 517 -12.08 13.96 16.25
C TYR A 517 -12.49 14.13 14.79
N ASN A 518 -12.25 15.29 14.23
CA ASN A 518 -12.43 15.63 12.84
C ASN A 518 -11.08 15.93 12.18
N LEU A 519 -10.96 15.66 10.88
CA LEU A 519 -9.70 15.81 10.17
C LEU A 519 -9.92 16.43 8.80
N LEU A 520 -9.19 17.50 8.49
CA LEU A 520 -9.11 18.11 7.17
C LEU A 520 -7.66 18.08 6.68
N LEU A 521 -7.42 17.36 5.60
CA LEU A 521 -6.11 17.25 4.98
C LEU A 521 -6.12 17.81 3.56
N THR A 522 -4.99 18.36 3.15
CA THR A 522 -4.71 18.62 1.75
C THR A 522 -3.39 17.97 1.34
N GLY A 523 -3.27 17.61 0.08
CA GLY A 523 -2.05 16.94 -0.39
C GLY A 523 -1.98 16.80 -1.91
N THR A 524 -0.88 16.23 -2.36
CA THR A 524 -0.73 15.83 -3.77
C THR A 524 -1.17 14.37 -3.95
N PRO A 525 -1.49 13.93 -5.18
CA PRO A 525 -1.80 12.52 -5.44
C PRO A 525 -0.70 11.55 -4.95
N ASN A 526 0.57 11.95 -5.04
CA ASN A 526 1.69 11.14 -4.55
C ASN A 526 1.72 11.04 -3.02
N SER A 527 1.46 12.15 -2.31
CA SER A 527 1.35 12.14 -0.85
C SER A 527 0.21 11.25 -0.38
N LEU A 528 -0.92 11.30 -1.12
CA LEU A 528 -2.10 10.47 -0.86
C LEU A 528 -1.77 8.98 -0.94
N ARG A 529 -1.15 8.53 -2.06
CA ARG A 529 -0.78 7.13 -2.27
C ARG A 529 0.22 6.62 -1.22
N ARG A 530 1.14 7.47 -0.78
CA ARG A 530 2.10 7.12 0.28
C ARG A 530 1.44 6.96 1.64
N PHE A 531 0.47 7.80 1.93
CA PHE A 531 -0.22 7.82 3.22
C PHE A 531 -1.22 6.67 3.36
N PHE A 532 -2.02 6.41 2.32
CA PHE A 532 -3.03 5.35 2.29
C PHE A 532 -2.54 4.07 1.57
N LYS A 533 -1.26 3.72 1.70
CA LYS A 533 -0.70 2.53 1.05
C LYS A 533 -1.29 1.20 1.54
N ASP A 534 -1.74 1.16 2.78
CA ASP A 534 -2.34 0.00 3.43
C ASP A 534 -3.86 0.24 3.52
N LEU A 535 -4.60 -0.36 2.61
CA LEU A 535 -6.06 -0.25 2.56
C LEU A 535 -6.77 -1.22 3.50
N GLU A 536 -6.11 -2.34 3.89
CA GLU A 536 -6.68 -3.33 4.81
C GLU A 536 -6.96 -2.72 6.20
N ASN A 537 -6.21 -1.71 6.63
CA ASN A 537 -6.45 -1.02 7.88
C ASN A 537 -7.80 -0.25 7.91
N GLY A 538 -8.45 -0.07 6.74
CA GLY A 538 -9.78 0.51 6.59
C GLY A 538 -9.87 2.02 6.85
N LEU A 539 -8.75 2.77 7.01
CA LEU A 539 -8.78 4.23 7.18
C LEU A 539 -9.24 4.93 5.90
N ALA A 540 -8.73 4.51 4.73
CA ALA A 540 -9.07 5.10 3.44
C ALA A 540 -10.59 5.05 3.16
N THR A 541 -11.28 4.00 3.60
CA THR A 541 -12.74 3.85 3.41
C THR A 541 -13.58 4.83 4.23
N ARG A 542 -12.97 5.51 5.21
CA ARG A 542 -13.60 6.46 6.13
C ARG A 542 -13.36 7.92 5.75
N VAL A 543 -12.60 8.16 4.69
CA VAL A 543 -12.18 9.50 4.26
C VAL A 543 -13.03 9.99 3.09
N CYS A 544 -13.51 11.22 3.19
CA CYS A 544 -14.16 11.94 2.12
C CYS A 544 -13.10 12.53 1.19
N PHE A 545 -12.80 11.86 0.09
CA PHE A 545 -11.84 12.37 -0.89
C PHE A 545 -12.52 13.34 -1.85
N ALA A 546 -11.84 14.44 -2.17
CA ALA A 546 -12.18 15.30 -3.29
C ALA A 546 -10.92 15.63 -4.09
N GLN A 547 -11.04 15.60 -5.39
CA GLN A 547 -9.96 15.91 -6.32
C GLN A 547 -10.25 17.26 -6.99
N LEU A 548 -9.24 18.14 -7.01
CA LEU A 548 -9.34 19.38 -7.77
C LEU A 548 -8.98 19.13 -9.24
N PRO A 549 -9.48 19.97 -10.15
CA PRO A 549 -9.13 19.87 -11.56
C PRO A 549 -7.62 20.03 -11.76
N ASP A 550 -7.08 19.34 -12.75
CA ASP A 550 -5.72 19.62 -13.23
C ASP A 550 -5.74 20.94 -14.02
N THR A 551 -5.04 21.92 -13.50
CA THR A 551 -4.93 23.26 -14.11
C THR A 551 -3.65 23.41 -14.94
N SER A 552 -2.95 22.33 -15.25
CA SER A 552 -1.78 22.36 -16.13
C SER A 552 -2.17 22.90 -17.49
N PHE A 553 -1.40 23.87 -17.98
CA PHE A 553 -1.63 24.54 -19.27
C PHE A 553 -2.97 25.31 -19.41
N THR A 554 -3.69 25.55 -18.31
CA THR A 554 -4.89 26.38 -18.27
C THR A 554 -4.62 27.72 -17.58
N GLU A 555 -5.58 28.64 -17.66
CA GLU A 555 -5.51 29.89 -16.93
C GLU A 555 -5.54 29.63 -15.40
N ILE A 556 -4.87 30.50 -14.65
CA ILE A 556 -4.87 30.44 -13.19
C ILE A 556 -6.31 30.65 -12.68
N PRO A 557 -6.84 29.74 -11.84
CA PRO A 557 -8.19 29.89 -11.32
C PRO A 557 -8.31 31.14 -10.45
N VAL A 558 -9.35 31.95 -10.73
CA VAL A 558 -9.62 33.19 -9.99
C VAL A 558 -10.65 32.89 -8.89
N PHE A 559 -10.30 33.21 -7.66
CA PHE A 559 -11.18 33.12 -6.50
C PHE A 559 -11.62 34.52 -6.07
N ALA A 560 -12.90 34.85 -6.28
CA ALA A 560 -13.43 36.14 -5.89
C ALA A 560 -13.44 36.30 -4.35
N PRO A 561 -13.15 37.49 -3.80
CA PRO A 561 -13.20 37.71 -2.37
C PRO A 561 -14.65 37.70 -1.86
N TYR A 562 -14.87 37.24 -0.63
CA TYR A 562 -16.16 37.39 0.05
C TYR A 562 -16.40 38.85 0.44
N SER A 563 -17.63 39.30 0.31
CA SER A 563 -18.05 40.60 0.85
C SER A 563 -18.06 40.55 2.40
N ASP A 564 -18.13 41.73 3.03
CA ASP A 564 -18.16 41.76 4.49
C ASP A 564 -19.47 41.18 5.04
N GLU A 565 -20.59 41.38 4.33
CA GLU A 565 -21.89 40.77 4.65
C GLU A 565 -21.83 39.23 4.58
N GLU A 566 -21.19 38.70 3.54
CA GLU A 566 -20.99 37.23 3.40
C GLU A 566 -20.12 36.67 4.50
N LYS A 567 -19.05 37.36 4.87
CA LYS A 567 -18.19 36.94 6.01
C LYS A 567 -18.96 36.92 7.33
N GLU A 568 -19.72 37.98 7.59
CA GLU A 568 -20.58 38.09 8.79
C GLU A 568 -21.66 36.99 8.79
N GLU A 569 -22.24 36.68 7.63
CA GLU A 569 -23.23 35.61 7.51
C GLU A 569 -22.61 34.25 7.84
N VAL A 570 -21.42 33.93 7.31
CA VAL A 570 -20.70 32.67 7.59
C VAL A 570 -20.37 32.57 9.10
N ILE A 571 -19.84 33.64 9.70
CA ILE A 571 -19.52 33.67 11.14
C ILE A 571 -20.76 33.49 12.01
N ARG A 572 -21.88 34.10 11.63
CA ARG A 572 -23.17 33.96 12.34
C ARG A 572 -23.67 32.52 12.31
N TRP A 573 -23.59 31.84 11.16
CA TRP A 573 -23.91 30.42 11.04
C TRP A 573 -22.96 29.55 11.87
N ALA A 574 -21.66 29.84 11.85
CA ALA A 574 -20.67 29.12 12.67
C ALA A 574 -20.96 29.24 14.18
N ARG A 575 -21.28 30.46 14.64
CA ARG A 575 -21.65 30.70 16.07
C ARG A 575 -22.95 30.00 16.46
N ARG A 576 -23.92 29.93 15.55
CA ARG A 576 -25.17 29.18 15.75
C ARG A 576 -24.88 27.71 15.98
N LEU A 577 -24.18 27.05 15.01
CA LEU A 577 -23.82 25.63 15.11
C LEU A 577 -22.96 25.35 16.36
N TYR A 578 -22.09 26.27 16.74
CA TYR A 578 -21.20 26.11 17.92
C TYR A 578 -21.94 25.95 19.26
N VAL A 579 -23.11 26.55 19.39
CA VAL A 579 -23.92 26.47 20.63
C VAL A 579 -25.00 25.39 20.58
N GLU A 580 -25.23 24.82 19.38
CA GLU A 580 -26.30 23.85 19.16
C GLU A 580 -25.97 22.49 19.77
N LYS A 581 -26.96 21.87 20.43
CA LYS A 581 -26.80 20.59 21.14
C LYS A 581 -28.12 19.85 21.28
N GLY A 582 -28.03 18.56 21.42
CA GLY A 582 -29.17 17.68 21.68
C GLY A 582 -29.23 16.50 20.70
N THR A 583 -30.23 15.67 20.87
CA THR A 583 -30.48 14.55 19.96
C THR A 583 -31.42 15.01 18.87
N VAL A 584 -30.99 14.80 17.63
CA VAL A 584 -31.73 15.18 16.41
C VAL A 584 -32.25 13.96 15.73
N VAL A 585 -33.50 14.01 15.25
CA VAL A 585 -34.17 12.90 14.57
C VAL A 585 -34.74 13.39 13.24
N CYS A 586 -34.35 12.77 12.15
CA CYS A 586 -34.85 13.02 10.80
C CYS A 586 -34.96 11.66 10.05
N PRO A 587 -36.09 10.96 10.15
CA PRO A 587 -36.29 9.63 9.55
C PRO A 587 -36.17 9.64 8.03
N GLU A 588 -36.46 10.77 7.38
CA GLU A 588 -36.42 10.96 5.95
C GLU A 588 -35.01 10.78 5.41
N VAL A 589 -34.00 11.32 6.12
CA VAL A 589 -32.57 11.12 5.78
C VAL A 589 -32.23 9.62 5.84
N GLY A 590 -32.77 8.90 6.84
CA GLY A 590 -32.65 7.44 6.92
C GLY A 590 -33.24 6.71 5.72
N THR A 591 -34.41 7.15 5.26
CA THR A 591 -35.08 6.59 4.09
C THR A 591 -34.28 6.83 2.81
N VAL A 592 -33.79 8.04 2.58
CA VAL A 592 -33.00 8.40 1.39
C VAL A 592 -31.72 7.58 1.32
N ILE A 593 -30.95 7.55 2.42
CA ILE A 593 -29.70 6.80 2.48
C ILE A 593 -29.92 5.28 2.43
N GLY A 594 -31.00 4.77 3.03
CA GLY A 594 -31.39 3.36 2.93
C GLY A 594 -31.66 2.94 1.48
N ASN A 595 -32.40 3.75 0.74
CA ASN A 595 -32.68 3.52 -0.68
C ASN A 595 -31.40 3.58 -1.54
N TRP A 596 -30.53 4.57 -1.29
CA TRP A 596 -29.24 4.67 -1.97
C TRP A 596 -28.35 3.44 -1.66
N LEU A 597 -28.30 3.02 -0.40
CA LEU A 597 -27.51 1.88 0.05
C LEU A 597 -27.98 0.57 -0.62
N GLU A 598 -29.29 0.37 -0.75
CA GLU A 598 -29.86 -0.80 -1.44
C GLU A 598 -29.58 -0.78 -2.94
N LYS A 599 -29.71 0.39 -3.59
CA LYS A 599 -29.33 0.58 -5.01
C LYS A 599 -27.88 0.21 -5.25
N LYS A 600 -26.96 0.66 -4.36
CA LYS A 600 -25.54 0.34 -4.44
C LYS A 600 -25.26 -1.13 -4.14
N ARG A 601 -26.02 -1.75 -3.22
CA ARG A 601 -25.91 -3.19 -2.96
C ARG A 601 -26.19 -4.00 -4.22
N GLN A 602 -27.25 -3.65 -4.93
CA GLN A 602 -27.59 -4.32 -6.18
C GLN A 602 -26.51 -4.12 -7.24
N GLN A 603 -25.95 -2.89 -7.38
CA GLN A 603 -24.85 -2.63 -8.29
C GLN A 603 -23.59 -3.43 -7.94
N ALA A 604 -23.24 -3.57 -6.65
CA ALA A 604 -22.12 -4.37 -6.19
C ALA A 604 -22.31 -5.87 -6.50
N ILE A 605 -23.54 -6.40 -6.33
CA ILE A 605 -23.89 -7.77 -6.69
C ILE A 605 -23.78 -7.96 -8.21
N ASP A 606 -24.34 -7.04 -9.00
CA ASP A 606 -24.32 -7.13 -10.46
C ASP A 606 -22.90 -7.06 -11.03
N ALA A 607 -22.04 -6.26 -10.41
CA ALA A 607 -20.63 -6.15 -10.76
C ALA A 607 -19.75 -7.25 -10.14
N ASP A 608 -20.28 -8.07 -9.21
CA ASP A 608 -19.52 -9.02 -8.38
C ASP A 608 -18.30 -8.33 -7.72
N SER A 609 -18.51 -7.11 -7.20
CA SER A 609 -17.45 -6.26 -6.65
C SER A 609 -17.52 -6.17 -5.13
N ARG A 610 -16.51 -6.68 -4.45
CA ARG A 610 -16.37 -6.58 -3.00
C ARG A 610 -15.94 -5.18 -2.57
N ALA A 611 -15.08 -4.54 -3.35
CA ALA A 611 -14.71 -3.15 -3.10
C ALA A 611 -15.94 -2.24 -3.09
N MET A 612 -16.86 -2.39 -4.06
CA MET A 612 -18.13 -1.66 -4.06
C MET A 612 -18.97 -1.95 -2.82
N ASP A 613 -19.07 -3.22 -2.38
CA ASP A 613 -19.84 -3.59 -1.19
C ASP A 613 -19.28 -3.01 0.10
N VAL A 614 -17.95 -2.97 0.25
CA VAL A 614 -17.29 -2.35 1.41
C VAL A 614 -17.48 -0.83 1.39
N LEU A 615 -17.17 -0.18 0.27
CA LEU A 615 -17.17 1.28 0.15
C LEU A 615 -18.58 1.87 0.28
N ARG A 616 -19.62 1.24 -0.29
CA ARG A 616 -20.99 1.74 -0.16
C ARG A 616 -21.45 1.88 1.30
N ARG A 617 -21.05 0.93 2.17
CA ARG A 617 -21.44 0.95 3.59
C ARG A 617 -20.85 2.14 4.32
N ARG A 618 -19.58 2.50 4.04
CA ARG A 618 -18.91 3.64 4.65
C ARG A 618 -19.40 4.97 4.07
N SER A 619 -19.59 5.03 2.75
CA SER A 619 -20.17 6.20 2.10
C SER A 619 -21.59 6.51 2.57
N ALA A 620 -22.40 5.48 2.88
CA ALA A 620 -23.73 5.66 3.45
C ALA A 620 -23.69 6.34 4.83
N VAL A 621 -22.77 5.93 5.71
CA VAL A 621 -22.58 6.60 7.01
C VAL A 621 -22.22 8.08 6.83
N ILE A 622 -21.30 8.37 5.89
CA ILE A 622 -20.88 9.74 5.59
C ILE A 622 -22.05 10.57 5.03
N GLY A 623 -22.79 10.02 4.06
CA GLY A 623 -23.97 10.68 3.49
C GLY A 623 -25.06 10.93 4.50
N PHE A 624 -25.31 9.97 5.40
CA PHE A 624 -26.27 10.14 6.50
C PHE A 624 -25.87 11.29 7.43
N ARG A 625 -24.61 11.33 7.87
CA ARG A 625 -24.07 12.42 8.70
C ARG A 625 -24.19 13.77 7.99
N ALA A 626 -23.87 13.81 6.69
CA ALA A 626 -24.01 15.03 5.89
C ALA A 626 -25.48 15.46 5.74
N GLY A 627 -26.41 14.53 5.59
CA GLY A 627 -27.84 14.80 5.60
C GLY A 627 -28.32 15.37 6.94
N MET A 628 -27.89 14.79 8.05
CA MET A 628 -28.19 15.33 9.38
C MET A 628 -27.59 16.73 9.60
N LEU A 629 -26.38 16.97 9.11
CA LEU A 629 -25.78 18.31 9.12
C LEU A 629 -26.59 19.30 8.27
N CYS A 630 -27.01 18.90 7.07
CA CYS A 630 -27.85 19.73 6.21
C CYS A 630 -29.21 20.05 6.87
N TYR A 631 -29.82 19.09 7.53
CA TYR A 631 -31.05 19.26 8.31
C TYR A 631 -30.91 20.35 9.40
N LEU A 632 -29.76 20.41 10.09
CA LEU A 632 -29.45 21.51 11.03
C LEU A 632 -29.35 22.85 10.30
N LEU A 633 -28.76 22.87 9.10
CA LEU A 633 -28.62 24.08 8.30
C LEU A 633 -29.93 24.57 7.67
N GLU A 634 -30.93 23.69 7.58
CA GLU A 634 -32.31 23.97 7.14
C GLU A 634 -33.27 24.16 8.32
N ASP A 635 -32.76 24.68 9.45
CA ASP A 635 -33.57 25.02 10.66
C ASP A 635 -34.39 23.83 11.23
N HIS A 636 -33.83 22.61 11.18
CA HIS A 636 -34.51 21.36 11.56
C HIS A 636 -35.78 21.09 10.75
N GLN A 637 -35.81 21.53 9.50
CA GLN A 637 -36.88 21.20 8.57
C GLN A 637 -36.35 20.29 7.46
N TYR A 638 -37.06 19.20 7.22
CA TYR A 638 -36.73 18.36 6.08
C TYR A 638 -37.24 19.05 4.81
N THR A 639 -36.34 19.31 3.90
CA THR A 639 -36.56 19.84 2.58
C THR A 639 -35.96 18.90 1.54
N ASP A 640 -36.34 19.07 0.26
CA ASP A 640 -35.70 18.33 -0.83
C ASP A 640 -34.18 18.52 -0.87
N THR A 641 -33.71 19.71 -0.45
CA THR A 641 -32.28 20.01 -0.32
C THR A 641 -31.56 19.05 0.63
N VAL A 642 -32.19 18.71 1.77
CA VAL A 642 -31.60 17.78 2.76
C VAL A 642 -31.41 16.38 2.16
N GLY A 643 -32.47 15.84 1.51
CA GLY A 643 -32.41 14.52 0.88
C GLY A 643 -31.41 14.44 -0.26
N GLN A 644 -31.46 15.43 -1.18
CA GLN A 644 -30.55 15.50 -2.33
C GLN A 644 -29.09 15.68 -1.89
N PHE A 645 -28.84 16.49 -0.87
CA PHE A 645 -27.50 16.71 -0.33
C PHE A 645 -26.94 15.44 0.32
N ALA A 646 -27.75 14.72 1.11
CA ALA A 646 -27.35 13.45 1.72
C ALA A 646 -26.96 12.40 0.67
N GLU A 647 -27.83 12.22 -0.37
CA GLU A 647 -27.56 11.28 -1.45
C GLU A 647 -26.33 11.71 -2.28
N TRP A 648 -26.21 13.02 -2.56
CA TRP A 648 -25.06 13.55 -3.31
C TRP A 648 -23.74 13.30 -2.58
N VAL A 649 -23.66 13.56 -1.26
CA VAL A 649 -22.42 13.31 -0.49
C VAL A 649 -22.09 11.82 -0.48
N ALA A 650 -23.07 10.94 -0.27
CA ALA A 650 -22.86 9.49 -0.32
C ALA A 650 -22.31 9.04 -1.67
N GLU A 651 -22.92 9.52 -2.77
CA GLU A 651 -22.53 9.19 -4.13
C GLU A 651 -21.17 9.77 -4.50
N TYR A 652 -20.90 11.04 -4.14
CA TYR A 652 -19.65 11.72 -4.43
C TYR A 652 -18.46 11.02 -3.73
N VAL A 653 -18.60 10.74 -2.45
CA VAL A 653 -17.57 10.04 -1.68
C VAL A 653 -17.36 8.63 -2.22
N PHE A 654 -18.42 7.90 -2.51
CA PHE A 654 -18.35 6.56 -3.09
C PHE A 654 -17.60 6.56 -4.43
N ARG A 655 -17.92 7.47 -5.34
CA ARG A 655 -17.24 7.56 -6.65
C ARG A 655 -15.77 7.88 -6.52
N ASN A 656 -15.41 8.87 -5.70
CA ASN A 656 -14.01 9.23 -5.49
C ASN A 656 -13.21 8.08 -4.82
N GLN A 657 -13.80 7.38 -3.87
CA GLN A 657 -13.16 6.20 -3.26
C GLN A 657 -13.00 5.05 -4.26
N MET A 658 -13.99 4.79 -5.10
CA MET A 658 -13.91 3.78 -6.16
C MET A 658 -12.85 4.14 -7.21
N GLU A 659 -12.76 5.42 -7.61
CA GLU A 659 -11.77 5.91 -8.55
C GLU A 659 -10.34 5.78 -8.01
N LEU A 660 -10.12 6.17 -6.76
CA LEU A 660 -8.80 6.15 -6.13
C LEU A 660 -8.33 4.75 -5.72
N TRP A 661 -9.24 3.94 -5.18
CA TRP A 661 -8.88 2.71 -4.45
C TRP A 661 -9.63 1.46 -4.91
N GLY A 662 -10.66 1.59 -5.73
CA GLY A 662 -11.55 0.48 -6.07
C GLY A 662 -10.83 -0.73 -6.65
N GLU A 663 -9.89 -0.52 -7.55
CA GLU A 663 -9.13 -1.59 -8.19
C GLU A 663 -8.18 -2.28 -7.20
N GLN A 664 -7.40 -1.51 -6.46
CA GLN A 664 -6.48 -2.05 -5.45
C GLN A 664 -7.23 -2.81 -4.36
N MET A 665 -8.31 -2.24 -3.81
CA MET A 665 -9.16 -2.92 -2.82
C MET A 665 -9.78 -4.21 -3.37
N GLU A 666 -10.18 -4.23 -4.64
CA GLU A 666 -10.73 -5.42 -5.25
C GLU A 666 -9.69 -6.56 -5.33
N GLN A 667 -8.43 -6.21 -5.63
CA GLN A 667 -7.32 -7.16 -5.64
C GLN A 667 -7.00 -7.70 -4.24
N GLU A 668 -6.86 -6.82 -3.24
CA GLU A 668 -6.58 -7.18 -1.85
C GLU A 668 -7.70 -8.05 -1.24
N LEU A 669 -8.97 -7.63 -1.37
CA LEU A 669 -10.11 -8.36 -0.83
C LEU A 669 -10.34 -9.71 -1.51
N ASN A 670 -10.04 -9.84 -2.81
CA ASN A 670 -10.15 -11.10 -3.52
C ASN A 670 -9.01 -12.04 -3.14
N GLY A 671 -7.76 -11.55 -3.02
CA GLY A 671 -6.61 -12.34 -2.58
C GLY A 671 -6.78 -12.89 -1.16
N ALA A 672 -7.21 -12.06 -0.22
CA ALA A 672 -7.49 -12.47 1.16
C ALA A 672 -8.64 -13.51 1.24
N TYR A 673 -9.65 -13.39 0.39
CA TYR A 673 -10.78 -14.32 0.39
C TYR A 673 -10.44 -15.64 -0.30
N ASP A 674 -9.67 -15.64 -1.38
CA ASP A 674 -9.23 -16.87 -2.04
C ASP A 674 -8.37 -17.71 -1.08
N ALA A 675 -7.53 -17.08 -0.27
CA ALA A 675 -6.77 -17.73 0.81
C ALA A 675 -7.66 -18.32 1.95
N ILE A 676 -8.85 -17.76 2.19
CA ILE A 676 -9.81 -18.27 3.18
C ILE A 676 -10.72 -19.36 2.57
N THR A 677 -11.08 -19.27 1.28
CA THR A 677 -12.03 -20.18 0.61
C THR A 677 -11.40 -21.50 0.18
N GLU A 678 -10.10 -21.62 0.10
CA GLU A 678 -9.42 -22.93 0.07
C GLU A 678 -9.76 -23.79 1.31
N ARG A 679 -10.30 -23.17 2.38
CA ARG A 679 -10.80 -23.84 3.60
C ARG A 679 -12.33 -24.06 3.67
N GLY A 680 -13.08 -23.82 2.58
CA GLY A 680 -14.50 -24.19 2.45
C GLY A 680 -15.49 -23.04 2.55
N ALA A 681 -16.18 -22.81 1.48
CA ALA A 681 -17.51 -22.29 1.22
C ALA A 681 -17.67 -20.94 0.50
N ALA A 682 -18.57 -20.98 -0.49
CA ALA A 682 -19.25 -19.94 -1.25
C ALA A 682 -18.44 -19.27 -2.37
N SER A 683 -18.42 -19.96 -3.43
CA SER A 683 -18.02 -19.70 -4.81
C SER A 683 -18.30 -18.30 -5.31
N SER A 684 -17.24 -17.62 -5.78
CA SER A 684 -17.39 -16.54 -6.77
C SER A 684 -18.11 -17.10 -8.02
N LEU A 685 -18.85 -16.25 -8.73
CA LEU A 685 -19.48 -16.67 -10.00
C LEU A 685 -18.47 -17.33 -10.96
N LEU A 686 -17.24 -16.81 -10.99
CA LEU A 686 -16.18 -17.36 -11.81
C LEU A 686 -15.79 -18.79 -11.41
N ALA A 687 -15.75 -19.10 -10.10
CA ALA A 687 -15.44 -20.46 -9.63
C ALA A 687 -16.49 -21.49 -10.08
N LEU A 688 -17.76 -21.08 -10.17
CA LEU A 688 -18.87 -21.95 -10.59
C LEU A 688 -18.94 -22.20 -12.10
N LEU A 689 -18.23 -21.42 -12.91
CA LEU A 689 -18.14 -21.65 -14.35
C LEU A 689 -17.12 -22.75 -14.66
N PRO A 690 -17.23 -23.47 -15.78
CA PRO A 690 -16.20 -24.41 -16.23
C PRO A 690 -14.89 -23.68 -16.61
N LYS A 691 -13.78 -24.43 -16.79
CA LYS A 691 -12.47 -23.87 -17.16
C LYS A 691 -12.54 -23.04 -18.45
N GLU A 692 -13.33 -23.50 -19.41
CA GLU A 692 -13.72 -22.75 -20.62
C GLU A 692 -15.24 -22.56 -20.57
N PHE A 693 -15.70 -21.34 -20.76
CA PHE A 693 -17.12 -21.00 -20.68
C PHE A 693 -17.50 -19.94 -21.72
N THR A 694 -18.77 -19.91 -22.06
CA THR A 694 -19.34 -18.94 -23.00
C THR A 694 -20.09 -17.84 -22.27
N ASN A 695 -20.36 -16.73 -22.99
CA ASN A 695 -21.27 -15.70 -22.50
C ASN A 695 -22.62 -16.27 -22.07
N ALA A 696 -23.14 -17.29 -22.78
CA ALA A 696 -24.40 -17.96 -22.47
C ALA A 696 -24.35 -18.74 -21.14
N ASP A 697 -23.21 -19.36 -20.82
CA ASP A 697 -23.03 -20.07 -19.55
C ASP A 697 -23.03 -19.09 -18.37
N LEU A 698 -22.38 -17.95 -18.52
CA LEU A 698 -22.38 -16.87 -17.54
C LEU A 698 -23.80 -16.31 -17.35
N ILE A 699 -24.55 -16.05 -18.42
CA ILE A 699 -25.94 -15.59 -18.38
C ILE A 699 -26.81 -16.60 -17.63
N LYS A 700 -26.72 -17.89 -17.96
CA LYS A 700 -27.48 -18.96 -17.28
C LYS A 700 -27.15 -19.00 -15.77
N LEU A 701 -25.89 -18.91 -15.42
CA LEU A 701 -25.44 -18.94 -14.03
C LEU A 701 -25.99 -17.74 -13.26
N ARG A 702 -25.90 -16.54 -13.83
CA ARG A 702 -26.42 -15.30 -13.23
C ARG A 702 -27.94 -15.35 -13.05
N ALA A 703 -28.67 -15.83 -14.06
CA ALA A 703 -30.12 -16.02 -13.97
C ALA A 703 -30.49 -16.94 -12.80
N ARG A 704 -29.78 -18.08 -12.63
CA ARG A 704 -30.01 -19.01 -11.50
C ARG A 704 -29.71 -18.37 -10.14
N LYS A 705 -28.85 -17.35 -10.08
CA LYS A 705 -28.51 -16.60 -8.85
C LYS A 705 -29.37 -15.34 -8.65
N GLY A 706 -30.40 -15.11 -9.50
CA GLY A 706 -31.26 -13.93 -9.42
C GLY A 706 -30.55 -12.60 -9.75
N GLN A 707 -29.43 -12.65 -10.47
CA GLN A 707 -28.63 -11.48 -10.82
C GLN A 707 -29.00 -10.94 -12.21
N SER A 708 -28.72 -9.66 -12.46
CA SER A 708 -28.98 -9.02 -13.76
C SER A 708 -28.28 -9.74 -14.90
N VAL A 709 -29.02 -10.08 -15.95
CA VAL A 709 -28.53 -10.71 -17.19
C VAL A 709 -28.46 -9.71 -18.35
N LYS A 710 -28.64 -8.42 -18.09
CA LYS A 710 -28.56 -7.37 -19.11
C LYS A 710 -27.15 -7.32 -19.71
N SER A 711 -27.06 -7.07 -21.02
CA SER A 711 -25.78 -7.04 -21.76
C SER A 711 -24.71 -6.13 -21.13
N PRO A 712 -25.02 -4.92 -20.65
CA PRO A 712 -24.00 -4.07 -20.00
C PRO A 712 -23.42 -4.71 -18.74
N ALA A 713 -24.23 -5.36 -17.89
CA ALA A 713 -23.76 -6.02 -16.67
C ALA A 713 -22.84 -7.21 -16.97
N ILE A 714 -23.16 -7.99 -18.00
CA ILE A 714 -22.32 -9.10 -18.47
C ILE A 714 -20.98 -8.58 -19.01
N CYS A 715 -21.02 -7.55 -19.87
CA CYS A 715 -19.81 -6.94 -20.44
C CYS A 715 -18.89 -6.35 -19.37
N MET A 716 -19.44 -5.62 -18.41
CA MET A 716 -18.66 -5.06 -17.28
C MET A 716 -17.97 -6.17 -16.48
N LEU A 717 -18.68 -7.25 -16.17
CA LEU A 717 -18.13 -8.36 -15.39
C LEU A 717 -17.01 -9.07 -16.15
N LEU A 718 -17.21 -9.39 -17.44
CA LEU A 718 -16.21 -10.03 -18.28
C LEU A 718 -14.97 -9.14 -18.47
N ASN A 719 -15.16 -7.84 -18.69
CA ASN A 719 -14.06 -6.87 -18.80
C ASN A 719 -13.28 -6.79 -17.49
N ARG A 720 -13.97 -6.77 -16.35
CA ARG A 720 -13.32 -6.77 -15.05
C ARG A 720 -12.47 -8.03 -14.84
N TRP A 721 -13.00 -9.22 -15.10
CA TRP A 721 -12.25 -10.48 -14.98
C TRP A 721 -11.08 -10.54 -15.94
N LYS A 722 -11.24 -10.00 -17.16
CA LYS A 722 -10.16 -9.89 -18.16
C LYS A 722 -9.06 -8.93 -17.67
N ASN A 723 -9.41 -7.74 -17.19
CA ASN A 723 -8.46 -6.73 -16.72
C ASN A 723 -7.71 -7.21 -15.46
N ASN A 724 -8.36 -8.05 -14.64
CA ASN A 724 -7.74 -8.68 -13.47
C ASN A 724 -7.03 -10.00 -13.82
N TYR A 725 -6.76 -10.26 -15.10
CA TYR A 725 -6.07 -11.46 -15.61
C TYR A 725 -6.67 -12.79 -15.17
N ARG A 726 -7.95 -12.83 -14.76
CA ARG A 726 -8.65 -14.05 -14.31
C ARG A 726 -9.19 -14.88 -15.47
N ILE A 727 -9.42 -14.26 -16.63
CA ILE A 727 -9.88 -14.91 -17.83
C ILE A 727 -9.15 -14.36 -19.06
N VAL A 728 -8.98 -15.21 -20.06
CA VAL A 728 -8.48 -14.83 -21.40
C VAL A 728 -9.57 -15.08 -22.42
N LYS A 729 -9.74 -14.15 -23.34
CA LYS A 729 -10.69 -14.29 -24.45
C LYS A 729 -10.11 -15.27 -25.49
N ILE A 730 -10.85 -16.34 -25.81
CA ILE A 730 -10.49 -17.32 -26.84
C ILE A 730 -11.07 -16.90 -28.20
N ASN A 731 -12.34 -16.50 -28.21
CA ASN A 731 -13.06 -16.00 -29.39
C ASN A 731 -14.14 -14.99 -28.95
N GLU A 732 -15.01 -14.54 -29.86
CA GLU A 732 -16.01 -13.50 -29.56
C GLU A 732 -16.93 -13.83 -28.38
N THR A 733 -17.23 -15.09 -28.15
CA THR A 733 -18.20 -15.52 -27.14
C THR A 733 -17.62 -16.44 -26.07
N THR A 734 -16.37 -16.91 -26.20
CA THR A 734 -15.75 -17.94 -25.36
C THR A 734 -14.55 -17.39 -24.60
N TRP A 735 -14.47 -17.76 -23.34
CA TRP A 735 -13.46 -17.34 -22.37
C TRP A 735 -12.83 -18.56 -21.71
N ARG A 736 -11.57 -18.46 -21.34
CA ARG A 736 -10.84 -19.45 -20.55
C ARG A 736 -10.36 -18.83 -19.25
N LYS A 737 -10.55 -19.55 -18.13
CA LYS A 737 -9.96 -19.17 -16.86
C LYS A 737 -8.43 -19.26 -16.96
N THR A 738 -7.73 -18.26 -16.49
CA THR A 738 -6.30 -18.34 -16.28
C THR A 738 -6.03 -19.13 -15.01
N ASN A 739 -5.14 -20.09 -15.06
CA ASN A 739 -4.65 -20.78 -13.87
C ASN A 739 -3.68 -19.81 -13.18
N TYR A 740 -4.02 -19.36 -12.01
CA TYR A 740 -3.08 -18.82 -11.06
C TYR A 740 -2.88 -19.86 -9.98
#